data_bbd27ff60a50302f29a3e2c4fe3db7bb
#
_entry.id   bbd27ff60a50302f29a3e2c4fe3db7bb
#
_cell.length_a   1.000
_cell.length_b   1.000
_cell.length_c   1.000
_cell.angle_alpha   90.00
_cell.angle_beta   90.00
_cell.angle_gamma   90.00
#
_symmetry.space_group_name_H-M   'P 1'
#
loop_
_entity.id
_entity.type
_entity.pdbx_description
1 polymer ?
#
loop_
_entity_poly.entity_id
_entity_poly.type
_entity_poly.pdbx_seq_one_letter_code
_entity_poly.pdbx_strand_id
1 'polypeptide(L)'
;MVLSGDFPLGTDIKSIFQIEDTVFEVDNKSLTNRPDLWGHYGIAREFSALTGRPLRSVETADCAAYAELPPVEIDARDTELLYRYTSVKLRNIKQKVSPVNMRIRLFYCGVRAINLLTDLTNYIMLELGQPMHAFDLRRISSVSVRRFEEPFEFQTLDGVKRSIDPATLMICTGDTPVAIAGVMGGLDSEIEDDTDACLVESANFDGVSVRKTSSRLGLRTDASMRYEKILDPELTMLAAGRFIKLATDIDSGVEVVSSVTDCYVRRYAPVVIDFDKPFVDRYTGIDLSAAQIEKTLLSLGFTVETDSSRFTVGVPSWRATKDVTIRADIIEEITRIYGYDNFAVSTTKSALSPVRPTAAASDENDAKNLLVERFGLHEIHSYLWCDAKRWKEIGLPIEDNVRIVNSINPEQVCLRNSMIPTLLACVSDNKLYAPEFGIFEIAKVIDGRKPDGTCNERKRLGIALFSRIAEEKTLYFRLRDMLACLGRTLRHEAFTFEHTGAEHAWQHPKNTVSVSFRGTALGSMSALHPLNRNLIDKKAAVVFAEIDMDALSLLDGSEIAYAAPSKFPGIDIDLTFTAAMDVPYAELEAAWKALECEFLAGVRLVGIYESGDSNAVTVRFTFVSEEKTLTRAEVTPYIDAIVAALDEKGIRVRTQ
;
A
#
# COMPACT_ATOMS: atom_id res chain seq x y z
N MET A 1 22.26 -42.99 10.62
CA MET A 1 21.65 -43.44 9.35
C MET A 1 21.82 -44.98 9.29
N VAL A 2 20.76 -45.71 9.13
CA VAL A 2 20.80 -47.19 8.90
C VAL A 2 20.84 -47.37 7.39
N LEU A 3 21.86 -48.07 6.89
CA LEU A 3 21.98 -48.37 5.48
C LEU A 3 21.27 -49.73 5.20
N SER A 4 20.44 -49.76 4.18
CA SER A 4 19.81 -50.98 3.67
C SER A 4 20.75 -51.53 2.58
N GLY A 5 21.52 -52.54 2.92
CA GLY A 5 22.43 -53.23 2.00
C GLY A 5 23.78 -53.58 2.64
N ASP A 6 24.38 -54.65 2.18
CA ASP A 6 25.75 -55.04 2.57
C ASP A 6 26.76 -54.32 1.72
N PHE A 7 27.43 -53.34 2.31
CA PHE A 7 28.53 -52.61 1.68
C PHE A 7 29.88 -53.05 2.29
N PRO A 8 30.96 -53.17 1.52
CA PRO A 8 32.27 -53.46 2.06
C PRO A 8 32.67 -52.45 3.13
N LEU A 9 33.18 -52.93 4.25
CA LEU A 9 33.67 -52.08 5.33
C LEU A 9 34.80 -51.16 4.81
N GLY A 10 34.69 -49.86 5.12
CA GLY A 10 35.64 -48.84 4.66
C GLY A 10 35.26 -48.18 3.33
N THR A 11 34.16 -48.59 2.69
CA THR A 11 33.65 -47.92 1.48
C THR A 11 33.22 -46.47 1.83
N ASP A 12 33.70 -45.49 1.05
CA ASP A 12 33.29 -44.11 1.20
C ASP A 12 31.78 -43.99 0.89
N ILE A 13 31.02 -43.47 1.81
CA ILE A 13 29.58 -43.27 1.67
C ILE A 13 29.21 -42.40 0.45
N LYS A 14 30.08 -41.46 0.07
CA LYS A 14 29.94 -40.63 -1.13
C LYS A 14 30.03 -41.43 -2.44
N SER A 15 30.69 -42.58 -2.42
CA SER A 15 30.75 -43.48 -3.59
C SER A 15 29.46 -44.34 -3.72
N ILE A 16 28.68 -44.47 -2.64
CA ILE A 16 27.46 -45.25 -2.60
C ILE A 16 26.23 -44.37 -2.86
N PHE A 17 26.23 -43.18 -2.25
CA PHE A 17 25.11 -42.24 -2.32
C PHE A 17 25.59 -40.87 -2.78
N GLN A 18 24.75 -40.19 -3.58
CA GLN A 18 24.98 -38.81 -3.98
C GLN A 18 24.67 -37.88 -2.81
N ILE A 19 25.63 -37.66 -1.92
CA ILE A 19 25.49 -36.81 -0.74
C ILE A 19 26.16 -35.44 -0.90
N GLU A 20 26.84 -35.19 -2.03
CA GLU A 20 27.36 -33.87 -2.41
C GLU A 20 26.45 -33.29 -3.48
N ASP A 21 25.83 -32.18 -3.15
CA ASP A 21 24.95 -31.46 -4.07
C ASP A 21 25.00 -29.97 -3.78
N THR A 22 24.54 -29.16 -4.72
CA THR A 22 24.42 -27.71 -4.56
C THR A 22 22.94 -27.36 -4.56
N VAL A 23 22.47 -26.85 -3.44
CA VAL A 23 21.09 -26.38 -3.27
C VAL A 23 21.10 -24.86 -3.21
N PHE A 24 20.23 -24.23 -3.97
CA PHE A 24 20.01 -22.79 -3.91
C PHE A 24 18.50 -22.50 -3.85
N GLU A 25 18.15 -21.49 -3.10
CA GLU A 25 16.79 -21.01 -3.00
C GLU A 25 16.52 -19.97 -4.08
N VAL A 26 15.36 -20.04 -4.73
CA VAL A 26 14.90 -19.04 -5.69
C VAL A 26 13.81 -18.20 -5.04
N ASP A 27 14.17 -17.04 -4.50
CA ASP A 27 13.22 -16.02 -4.04
C ASP A 27 13.15 -14.89 -5.06
N ASN A 28 12.15 -14.98 -5.95
CA ASN A 28 11.94 -13.97 -6.97
C ASN A 28 10.44 -13.63 -7.07
N LYS A 29 10.11 -12.38 -6.71
CA LYS A 29 8.72 -11.89 -6.75
C LYS A 29 8.11 -11.90 -8.16
N SER A 30 8.92 -11.84 -9.20
CA SER A 30 8.48 -11.92 -10.61
C SER A 30 7.99 -13.32 -11.01
N LEU A 31 8.19 -14.35 -10.18
CA LEU A 31 7.73 -15.71 -10.45
C LEU A 31 6.44 -16.08 -9.73
N THR A 32 5.82 -15.14 -9.00
CA THR A 32 4.62 -15.42 -8.19
C THR A 32 3.38 -15.75 -9.02
N ASN A 33 3.35 -15.35 -10.29
CA ASN A 33 2.30 -15.68 -11.27
C ASN A 33 2.50 -17.05 -11.94
N ARG A 34 3.67 -17.67 -11.78
CA ARG A 34 4.09 -18.90 -12.44
C ARG A 34 3.85 -20.14 -11.56
N PRO A 35 2.63 -20.76 -11.61
CA PRO A 35 2.34 -21.96 -10.80
C PRO A 35 3.22 -23.15 -11.17
N ASP A 36 3.65 -23.26 -12.41
CA ASP A 36 4.50 -24.33 -12.92
C ASP A 36 5.91 -24.34 -12.32
N LEU A 37 6.42 -23.19 -11.87
CA LEU A 37 7.75 -23.09 -11.27
C LEU A 37 7.82 -23.47 -9.77
N TRP A 38 6.70 -23.89 -9.19
CA TRP A 38 6.65 -24.41 -7.82
C TRP A 38 7.00 -25.90 -7.73
N GLY A 39 7.50 -26.48 -8.83
CA GLY A 39 8.06 -27.81 -8.93
C GLY A 39 9.35 -27.82 -9.75
N HIS A 40 10.26 -28.75 -9.43
CA HIS A 40 11.55 -28.89 -10.11
C HIS A 40 11.39 -29.13 -11.63
N TYR A 41 10.33 -29.83 -12.04
CA TYR A 41 10.08 -30.08 -13.46
C TYR A 41 9.78 -28.83 -14.27
N GLY A 42 9.07 -27.86 -13.67
CA GLY A 42 8.86 -26.54 -14.29
C GLY A 42 10.18 -25.77 -14.47
N ILE A 43 11.02 -25.77 -13.44
CA ILE A 43 12.37 -25.17 -13.52
C ILE A 43 13.23 -25.90 -14.57
N ALA A 44 13.15 -27.24 -14.65
CA ALA A 44 13.88 -28.00 -15.66
C ALA A 44 13.42 -27.66 -17.08
N ARG A 45 12.13 -27.37 -17.29
CA ARG A 45 11.58 -26.90 -18.58
C ARG A 45 12.19 -25.54 -18.96
N GLU A 46 12.25 -24.60 -18.04
CA GLU A 46 12.89 -23.29 -18.27
C GLU A 46 14.38 -23.45 -18.61
N PHE A 47 15.09 -24.28 -17.83
CA PHE A 47 16.50 -24.57 -18.08
C PHE A 47 16.72 -25.21 -19.45
N SER A 48 15.83 -26.11 -19.86
CA SER A 48 15.84 -26.73 -21.20
C SER A 48 15.70 -25.66 -22.30
N ALA A 49 14.73 -24.75 -22.16
CA ALA A 49 14.49 -23.69 -23.13
C ALA A 49 15.70 -22.73 -23.24
N LEU A 50 16.29 -22.35 -22.11
CA LEU A 50 17.44 -21.44 -22.05
C LEU A 50 18.73 -22.04 -22.62
N THR A 51 18.97 -23.33 -22.35
CA THR A 51 20.25 -23.99 -22.71
C THR A 51 20.18 -24.80 -24.01
N GLY A 52 18.99 -25.02 -24.54
CA GLY A 52 18.75 -25.90 -25.68
C GLY A 52 18.98 -27.40 -25.38
N ARG A 53 19.17 -27.79 -24.13
CA ARG A 53 19.29 -29.20 -23.72
C ARG A 53 17.90 -29.85 -23.72
N PRO A 54 17.77 -31.13 -24.14
CA PRO A 54 16.48 -31.80 -24.17
C PRO A 54 15.93 -32.01 -22.75
N LEU A 55 14.65 -31.67 -22.56
CA LEU A 55 13.90 -31.99 -21.36
C LEU A 55 13.58 -33.49 -21.36
N ARG A 56 13.87 -34.18 -20.25
CA ARG A 56 13.45 -35.59 -20.08
C ARG A 56 11.98 -35.61 -19.67
N SER A 57 11.20 -36.50 -20.28
CA SER A 57 9.81 -36.72 -19.88
C SER A 57 9.73 -37.33 -18.47
N VAL A 58 8.66 -36.99 -17.75
CA VAL A 58 8.35 -37.65 -16.48
C VAL A 58 7.83 -39.07 -16.77
N GLU A 59 8.47 -40.05 -16.19
CA GLU A 59 7.99 -41.45 -16.29
C GLU A 59 6.78 -41.68 -15.39
N THR A 60 5.68 -42.17 -15.94
CA THR A 60 4.42 -42.46 -15.27
C THR A 60 3.95 -43.86 -15.57
N ALA A 61 3.12 -44.41 -14.69
CA ALA A 61 2.35 -45.62 -15.05
C ALA A 61 1.29 -45.24 -16.10
N ASP A 62 0.96 -46.21 -16.96
CA ASP A 62 -0.18 -46.10 -17.85
C ASP A 62 -1.49 -46.24 -17.06
N CYS A 63 -2.14 -45.11 -16.75
CA CYS A 63 -3.41 -45.13 -16.01
C CYS A 63 -4.53 -45.89 -16.73
N ALA A 64 -4.49 -46.01 -18.06
CA ALA A 64 -5.50 -46.74 -18.83
C ALA A 64 -5.44 -48.26 -18.57
N ALA A 65 -4.28 -48.79 -18.17
CA ALA A 65 -4.14 -50.21 -17.80
C ALA A 65 -5.03 -50.64 -16.61
N TYR A 66 -5.52 -49.69 -15.84
CA TYR A 66 -6.35 -49.94 -14.65
C TYR A 66 -7.84 -49.61 -14.89
N ALA A 67 -8.26 -49.27 -16.12
CA ALA A 67 -9.61 -48.78 -16.42
C ALA A 67 -10.73 -49.78 -16.08
N GLU A 68 -10.45 -51.10 -16.15
CA GLU A 68 -11.41 -52.15 -15.87
C GLU A 68 -11.58 -52.45 -14.36
N LEU A 69 -10.74 -51.85 -13.50
CA LEU A 69 -10.87 -52.01 -12.06
C LEU A 69 -12.04 -51.16 -11.51
N PRO A 70 -12.62 -51.54 -10.34
CA PRO A 70 -13.69 -50.76 -9.72
C PRO A 70 -13.26 -49.28 -9.49
N PRO A 71 -14.12 -48.30 -9.79
CA PRO A 71 -13.81 -46.92 -9.55
C PRO A 71 -13.78 -46.60 -8.05
N VAL A 72 -13.08 -45.51 -7.69
CA VAL A 72 -13.22 -44.87 -6.39
C VAL A 72 -14.53 -44.06 -6.39
N GLU A 73 -15.33 -44.19 -5.36
CA GLU A 73 -16.54 -43.38 -5.21
C GLU A 73 -16.13 -41.95 -4.84
N ILE A 74 -16.41 -40.99 -5.73
CA ILE A 74 -16.12 -39.56 -5.56
C ILE A 74 -17.42 -38.77 -5.71
N ASP A 75 -17.86 -38.13 -4.63
CA ASP A 75 -19.02 -37.23 -4.58
C ASP A 75 -18.57 -35.77 -4.53
N ALA A 76 -18.54 -35.12 -5.69
CA ALA A 76 -18.17 -33.70 -5.84
C ALA A 76 -19.39 -32.81 -5.52
N ARG A 77 -19.74 -32.63 -4.24
CA ARG A 77 -20.88 -31.80 -3.83
C ARG A 77 -20.64 -30.30 -4.02
N ASP A 78 -19.40 -29.86 -3.86
CA ASP A 78 -19.01 -28.48 -4.13
C ASP A 78 -18.35 -28.36 -5.50
N THR A 79 -19.13 -27.97 -6.50
CA THR A 79 -18.67 -27.80 -7.88
C THR A 79 -18.12 -26.39 -8.15
N GLU A 80 -18.18 -25.49 -7.17
CA GLU A 80 -17.66 -24.13 -7.27
C GLU A 80 -16.16 -24.07 -6.94
N LEU A 81 -15.76 -24.73 -5.85
CA LEU A 81 -14.41 -24.67 -5.30
C LEU A 81 -13.55 -25.88 -5.63
N LEU A 82 -14.16 -27.00 -6.06
CA LEU A 82 -13.47 -28.16 -6.59
C LEU A 82 -13.36 -28.09 -8.10
N TYR A 83 -12.16 -28.16 -8.66
CA TYR A 83 -11.95 -28.15 -10.11
C TYR A 83 -11.71 -29.56 -10.67
N ARG A 84 -10.88 -30.36 -10.01
CA ARG A 84 -10.62 -31.75 -10.39
C ARG A 84 -10.21 -32.55 -9.17
N TYR A 85 -10.67 -33.81 -9.10
CA TYR A 85 -10.26 -34.75 -8.07
C TYR A 85 -9.93 -36.10 -8.72
N THR A 86 -8.66 -36.47 -8.69
CA THR A 86 -8.13 -37.72 -9.21
C THR A 86 -7.74 -38.61 -8.03
N SER A 87 -8.17 -39.85 -8.01
CA SER A 87 -7.91 -40.77 -6.91
C SER A 87 -7.69 -42.21 -7.39
N VAL A 88 -6.88 -42.93 -6.62
CA VAL A 88 -6.60 -44.35 -6.86
C VAL A 88 -6.36 -45.09 -5.54
N LYS A 89 -6.75 -46.38 -5.46
CA LYS A 89 -6.50 -47.23 -4.30
C LYS A 89 -5.36 -48.21 -4.58
N LEU A 90 -4.41 -48.28 -3.63
CA LEU A 90 -3.30 -49.23 -3.66
C LEU A 90 -3.33 -50.10 -2.42
N ARG A 91 -2.89 -51.38 -2.54
CA ARG A 91 -2.79 -52.35 -1.46
C ARG A 91 -1.45 -53.10 -1.50
N ASN A 92 -1.24 -53.90 -0.47
CA ASN A 92 -0.09 -54.79 -0.34
C ASN A 92 1.25 -54.01 -0.23
N ILE A 93 1.22 -52.84 0.41
CA ILE A 93 2.36 -51.96 0.62
C ILE A 93 3.20 -52.48 1.79
N LYS A 94 4.30 -53.13 1.47
CA LYS A 94 5.20 -53.77 2.47
C LYS A 94 6.38 -52.88 2.83
N GLN A 95 6.87 -52.11 1.86
CA GLN A 95 7.98 -51.19 2.08
C GLN A 95 7.50 -49.95 2.87
N LYS A 96 8.00 -49.80 4.08
CA LYS A 96 7.59 -48.68 4.95
C LYS A 96 8.54 -47.48 4.90
N VAL A 97 9.78 -47.69 4.51
CA VAL A 97 10.82 -46.65 4.51
C VAL A 97 11.24 -46.33 3.07
N SER A 98 11.27 -45.07 2.73
CA SER A 98 11.69 -44.61 1.42
C SER A 98 13.16 -44.92 1.11
N PRO A 99 13.52 -45.14 -0.17
CA PRO A 99 14.90 -45.33 -0.59
C PRO A 99 15.80 -44.20 -0.13
N VAL A 100 17.05 -44.51 0.22
CA VAL A 100 18.00 -43.54 0.77
C VAL A 100 18.18 -42.33 -0.14
N ASN A 101 18.29 -42.54 -1.45
CA ASN A 101 18.43 -41.42 -2.41
C ASN A 101 17.22 -40.48 -2.40
N MET A 102 16.01 -40.99 -2.27
CA MET A 102 14.79 -40.17 -2.13
C MET A 102 14.84 -39.36 -0.85
N ARG A 103 15.20 -39.99 0.27
CA ARG A 103 15.32 -39.32 1.58
C ARG A 103 16.39 -38.22 1.58
N ILE A 104 17.52 -38.42 0.90
CA ILE A 104 18.57 -37.42 0.74
C ILE A 104 18.03 -36.20 -0.04
N ARG A 105 17.32 -36.42 -1.16
CA ARG A 105 16.73 -35.35 -1.97
C ARG A 105 15.69 -34.56 -1.21
N LEU A 106 14.78 -35.25 -0.48
CA LEU A 106 13.81 -34.58 0.39
C LEU A 106 14.50 -33.71 1.45
N PHE A 107 15.53 -34.25 2.11
CA PHE A 107 16.31 -33.53 3.10
C PHE A 107 16.94 -32.25 2.53
N TYR A 108 17.54 -32.30 1.35
CA TYR A 108 18.11 -31.11 0.69
C TYR A 108 17.06 -30.08 0.31
N CYS A 109 15.83 -30.52 0.05
CA CYS A 109 14.69 -29.61 -0.19
C CYS A 109 14.01 -29.14 1.10
N GLY A 110 14.58 -29.40 2.27
CA GLY A 110 14.01 -28.97 3.57
C GLY A 110 12.85 -29.84 4.07
N VAL A 111 12.58 -30.98 3.44
CA VAL A 111 11.47 -31.88 3.81
C VAL A 111 12.01 -33.07 4.60
N ARG A 112 11.45 -33.30 5.79
CA ARG A 112 11.76 -34.46 6.62
C ARG A 112 11.08 -35.69 6.05
N ALA A 113 11.87 -36.75 5.74
CA ALA A 113 11.32 -38.05 5.40
C ALA A 113 10.68 -38.73 6.62
N ILE A 114 9.49 -39.31 6.44
CA ILE A 114 8.66 -39.94 7.50
C ILE A 114 8.46 -41.43 7.19
N ASN A 115 7.65 -41.71 6.19
CA ASN A 115 7.37 -43.07 5.68
C ASN A 115 7.23 -43.03 4.16
N LEU A 116 7.23 -44.21 3.50
CA LEU A 116 7.20 -44.26 2.03
C LEU A 116 6.05 -43.49 1.40
N LEU A 117 4.81 -43.65 1.89
CA LEU A 117 3.63 -43.04 1.29
C LEU A 117 3.65 -41.52 1.41
N THR A 118 3.94 -41.00 2.60
CA THR A 118 4.06 -39.55 2.84
C THR A 118 5.23 -38.97 2.06
N ASP A 119 6.36 -39.69 2.00
CA ASP A 119 7.54 -39.21 1.27
C ASP A 119 7.29 -39.16 -0.24
N LEU A 120 6.51 -40.14 -0.79
CA LEU A 120 6.10 -40.13 -2.20
C LEU A 120 5.25 -38.90 -2.53
N THR A 121 4.26 -38.57 -1.69
CA THR A 121 3.41 -37.39 -1.90
C THR A 121 4.24 -36.09 -1.88
N ASN A 122 5.16 -35.96 -0.91
CA ASN A 122 6.06 -34.83 -0.80
C ASN A 122 7.06 -34.78 -1.98
N TYR A 123 7.61 -35.92 -2.40
CA TYR A 123 8.54 -35.99 -3.51
C TYR A 123 7.89 -35.52 -4.83
N ILE A 124 6.66 -35.99 -5.11
CA ILE A 124 5.93 -35.60 -6.30
C ILE A 124 5.50 -34.13 -6.24
N MET A 125 5.10 -33.64 -5.07
CA MET A 125 4.83 -32.22 -4.88
C MET A 125 6.05 -31.36 -5.20
N LEU A 126 7.24 -31.74 -4.78
CA LEU A 126 8.49 -31.04 -5.11
C LEU A 126 8.88 -31.23 -6.58
N GLU A 127 8.67 -32.43 -7.15
CA GLU A 127 9.03 -32.73 -8.55
C GLU A 127 8.12 -31.98 -9.52
N LEU A 128 6.79 -32.04 -9.35
CA LEU A 128 5.81 -31.55 -10.31
C LEU A 128 5.12 -30.24 -9.92
N GLY A 129 5.20 -29.85 -8.65
CA GLY A 129 4.44 -28.72 -8.11
C GLY A 129 2.99 -29.08 -7.72
N GLN A 130 2.59 -30.35 -7.84
CA GLN A 130 1.24 -30.83 -7.51
C GLN A 130 1.23 -31.44 -6.11
N PRO A 131 0.58 -30.82 -5.11
CA PRO A 131 0.41 -31.43 -3.81
C PRO A 131 -0.50 -32.67 -3.91
N MET A 132 -0.16 -33.68 -3.15
CA MET A 132 -0.89 -34.94 -3.05
C MET A 132 -1.12 -35.28 -1.59
N HIS A 133 -2.10 -36.17 -1.34
CA HIS A 133 -2.31 -36.75 -0.03
C HIS A 133 -2.56 -38.26 -0.14
N ALA A 134 -2.13 -38.98 0.86
CA ALA A 134 -2.42 -40.43 1.00
C ALA A 134 -3.18 -40.63 2.31
N PHE A 135 -4.34 -41.26 2.21
CA PHE A 135 -5.18 -41.64 3.34
C PHE A 135 -5.05 -43.13 3.63
N ASP A 136 -5.08 -43.52 4.88
CA ASP A 136 -5.19 -44.92 5.26
C ASP A 136 -6.55 -45.50 4.80
N LEU A 137 -6.52 -46.55 3.99
CA LEU A 137 -7.75 -47.14 3.41
C LEU A 137 -8.70 -47.72 4.47
N ARG A 138 -8.22 -47.98 5.70
CA ARG A 138 -9.04 -48.37 6.84
C ARG A 138 -9.94 -47.23 7.35
N ARG A 139 -9.55 -45.97 7.08
CA ARG A 139 -10.19 -44.75 7.59
C ARG A 139 -11.07 -44.06 6.54
N ILE A 140 -10.85 -44.33 5.26
CA ILE A 140 -11.57 -43.68 4.17
C ILE A 140 -12.13 -44.73 3.20
N SER A 141 -13.46 -44.78 3.05
CA SER A 141 -14.15 -45.70 2.14
C SER A 141 -14.57 -45.06 0.82
N SER A 142 -14.96 -43.79 0.86
CA SER A 142 -15.38 -42.96 -0.27
C SER A 142 -14.87 -41.55 -0.08
N VAL A 143 -14.88 -40.73 -1.14
CA VAL A 143 -14.50 -39.35 -1.09
C VAL A 143 -15.71 -38.48 -1.33
N SER A 144 -15.95 -37.49 -0.47
CA SER A 144 -16.91 -36.41 -0.69
C SER A 144 -16.22 -35.05 -0.47
N VAL A 145 -16.42 -34.11 -1.38
CA VAL A 145 -15.82 -32.77 -1.29
C VAL A 145 -16.94 -31.75 -1.13
N ARG A 146 -16.97 -31.06 0.01
CA ARG A 146 -18.08 -30.17 0.37
C ARG A 146 -17.70 -29.08 1.38
N ARG A 147 -18.56 -28.07 1.48
CA ARG A 147 -18.62 -27.13 2.61
C ARG A 147 -19.71 -27.56 3.59
N PHE A 148 -19.61 -27.11 4.84
CA PHE A 148 -20.60 -27.30 5.89
C PHE A 148 -21.33 -25.99 6.18
N GLU A 149 -22.60 -26.06 6.55
CA GLU A 149 -23.40 -24.86 6.83
C GLU A 149 -23.06 -24.23 8.20
N GLU A 150 -22.74 -25.09 9.18
CA GLU A 150 -22.42 -24.68 10.55
C GLU A 150 -20.93 -24.82 10.85
N PRO A 151 -20.35 -23.93 11.66
CA PRO A 151 -18.98 -24.04 12.14
C PRO A 151 -18.80 -25.28 13.03
N PHE A 152 -17.62 -25.92 12.96
CA PHE A 152 -17.27 -27.05 13.82
C PHE A 152 -15.78 -27.07 14.14
N GLU A 153 -15.38 -27.86 15.14
CA GLU A 153 -13.98 -28.11 15.46
C GLU A 153 -13.42 -29.30 14.69
N PHE A 154 -12.23 -29.15 14.13
CA PHE A 154 -11.51 -30.18 13.40
C PHE A 154 -10.05 -30.25 13.87
N GLN A 155 -9.54 -31.45 14.13
CA GLN A 155 -8.16 -31.67 14.55
C GLN A 155 -7.30 -32.06 13.34
N THR A 156 -6.28 -31.24 13.07
CA THR A 156 -5.35 -31.43 11.95
C THR A 156 -4.16 -32.31 12.36
N LEU A 157 -3.38 -32.78 11.35
CA LEU A 157 -2.20 -33.63 11.54
C LEU A 157 -1.16 -33.14 12.55
N ASP A 158 -1.07 -31.84 12.77
CA ASP A 158 -0.20 -31.25 13.79
C ASP A 158 -0.77 -31.31 15.21
N GLY A 159 -1.89 -31.99 15.40
CA GLY A 159 -2.56 -32.18 16.67
C GLY A 159 -3.36 -30.98 17.17
N VAL A 160 -3.41 -29.89 16.41
CA VAL A 160 -4.09 -28.64 16.78
C VAL A 160 -5.56 -28.70 16.39
N LYS A 161 -6.46 -28.35 17.33
CA LYS A 161 -7.88 -28.16 17.06
C LYS A 161 -8.11 -26.77 16.43
N ARG A 162 -8.85 -26.75 15.34
CA ARG A 162 -9.16 -25.54 14.58
C ARG A 162 -10.65 -25.38 14.37
N SER A 163 -11.13 -24.15 14.49
CA SER A 163 -12.51 -23.81 14.15
C SER A 163 -12.65 -23.68 12.63
N ILE A 164 -13.47 -24.53 12.05
CA ILE A 164 -13.78 -24.56 10.62
C ILE A 164 -15.06 -23.77 10.40
N ASP A 165 -15.02 -22.80 9.50
CA ASP A 165 -16.18 -21.98 9.13
C ASP A 165 -16.86 -22.49 7.84
N PRO A 166 -18.08 -22.00 7.51
CA PRO A 166 -18.83 -22.42 6.33
C PRO A 166 -18.15 -22.12 4.98
N ALA A 167 -17.14 -21.25 4.94
CA ALA A 167 -16.40 -20.95 3.70
C ALA A 167 -15.29 -21.95 3.41
N THR A 168 -14.96 -22.84 4.36
CA THR A 168 -13.89 -23.82 4.25
C THR A 168 -14.33 -25.04 3.47
N LEU A 169 -13.58 -25.38 2.41
CA LEU A 169 -13.77 -26.62 1.67
C LEU A 169 -13.13 -27.79 2.43
N MET A 170 -13.89 -28.87 2.61
CA MET A 170 -13.45 -30.06 3.32
C MET A 170 -13.48 -31.28 2.40
N ILE A 171 -12.54 -32.20 2.60
CA ILE A 171 -12.57 -33.56 2.08
C ILE A 171 -13.14 -34.43 3.18
N CYS A 172 -14.09 -35.29 2.82
CA CYS A 172 -14.83 -36.15 3.75
C CYS A 172 -14.87 -37.59 3.27
N THR A 173 -15.07 -38.53 4.22
CA THR A 173 -15.54 -39.90 3.93
C THR A 173 -17.01 -39.95 4.34
N GLY A 174 -17.90 -40.12 3.34
CA GLY A 174 -19.33 -39.83 3.56
C GLY A 174 -19.55 -38.40 4.01
N ASP A 175 -20.06 -38.22 5.24
CA ASP A 175 -20.26 -36.89 5.83
C ASP A 175 -19.19 -36.53 6.90
N THR A 176 -18.24 -37.41 7.16
CA THR A 176 -17.18 -37.18 8.17
C THR A 176 -15.99 -36.48 7.56
N PRO A 177 -15.61 -35.28 8.04
CA PRO A 177 -14.43 -34.53 7.55
C PRO A 177 -13.13 -35.29 7.84
N VAL A 178 -12.26 -35.42 6.84
CA VAL A 178 -10.93 -36.06 6.95
C VAL A 178 -9.78 -35.18 6.57
N ALA A 179 -10.03 -34.06 5.85
CA ALA A 179 -8.98 -33.06 5.53
C ALA A 179 -9.56 -31.69 5.22
N ILE A 180 -8.77 -30.65 5.46
CA ILE A 180 -9.02 -29.31 4.94
C ILE A 180 -8.44 -29.26 3.53
N ALA A 181 -9.32 -29.14 2.53
CA ALA A 181 -8.93 -29.22 1.12
C ALA A 181 -7.79 -28.24 0.75
N GLY A 182 -6.70 -28.77 0.22
CA GLY A 182 -5.52 -28.03 -0.21
C GLY A 182 -4.69 -27.40 0.91
N VAL A 183 -5.01 -27.63 2.19
CA VAL A 183 -4.29 -27.06 3.34
C VAL A 183 -3.62 -28.12 4.19
N MET A 184 -4.39 -29.00 4.86
CA MET A 184 -3.82 -30.02 5.75
C MET A 184 -4.80 -31.18 6.00
N GLY A 185 -4.28 -32.39 6.08
CA GLY A 185 -5.03 -33.60 6.47
C GLY A 185 -5.49 -33.57 7.93
N GLY A 186 -6.47 -34.42 8.25
CA GLY A 186 -6.93 -34.65 9.61
C GLY A 186 -6.11 -35.74 10.30
N LEU A 187 -6.00 -35.65 11.63
CA LEU A 187 -5.24 -36.58 12.46
C LEU A 187 -5.80 -38.01 12.35
N ASP A 188 -7.12 -38.16 12.30
CA ASP A 188 -7.79 -39.48 12.33
C ASP A 188 -7.67 -40.24 11.00
N SER A 189 -7.17 -39.66 9.92
CA SER A 189 -7.00 -40.23 8.58
C SER A 189 -5.53 -40.44 8.17
N GLU A 190 -4.61 -40.24 9.10
CA GLU A 190 -3.16 -40.31 8.90
C GLU A 190 -2.68 -41.70 8.49
N ILE A 191 -1.61 -41.76 7.70
CA ILE A 191 -0.86 -42.98 7.41
C ILE A 191 -0.07 -43.41 8.65
N GLU A 192 -0.34 -44.59 9.16
CA GLU A 192 0.32 -45.22 10.29
C GLU A 192 1.44 -46.20 9.84
N ASP A 193 2.29 -46.61 10.77
CA ASP A 193 3.41 -47.52 10.48
C ASP A 193 2.99 -48.87 9.92
N ASP A 194 1.77 -49.35 10.26
CA ASP A 194 1.18 -50.61 9.83
C ASP A 194 0.28 -50.47 8.60
N THR A 195 0.05 -49.27 8.08
CA THR A 195 -0.78 -49.02 6.89
C THR A 195 -0.25 -49.83 5.70
N ASP A 196 -1.03 -50.79 5.20
CA ASP A 196 -0.69 -51.63 4.04
C ASP A 196 -1.53 -51.35 2.79
N ALA A 197 -2.51 -50.45 2.92
CA ALA A 197 -3.37 -49.98 1.83
C ALA A 197 -3.70 -48.52 1.97
N CYS A 198 -3.70 -47.79 0.86
CA CYS A 198 -3.97 -46.34 0.86
C CYS A 198 -4.91 -45.91 -0.27
N LEU A 199 -5.61 -44.81 -0.04
CA LEU A 199 -6.29 -44.05 -1.07
C LEU A 199 -5.42 -42.83 -1.33
N VAL A 200 -5.02 -42.64 -2.58
CA VAL A 200 -4.20 -41.51 -3.02
C VAL A 200 -5.09 -40.42 -3.61
N GLU A 201 -4.90 -39.23 -3.17
CA GLU A 201 -5.51 -38.01 -3.67
C GLU A 201 -4.53 -37.21 -4.52
N SER A 202 -4.98 -36.75 -5.68
CA SER A 202 -4.37 -35.73 -6.48
C SER A 202 -5.47 -34.80 -6.97
N ALA A 203 -5.61 -33.61 -6.38
CA ALA A 203 -6.77 -32.76 -6.62
C ALA A 203 -6.37 -31.34 -7.02
N ASN A 204 -7.34 -30.58 -7.53
CA ASN A 204 -7.20 -29.18 -7.86
C ASN A 204 -8.39 -28.40 -7.31
N PHE A 205 -8.10 -27.38 -6.52
CA PHE A 205 -9.07 -26.56 -5.79
C PHE A 205 -8.95 -25.10 -6.17
N ASP A 206 -9.99 -24.30 -5.88
CA ASP A 206 -9.94 -22.84 -6.02
C ASP A 206 -8.83 -22.24 -5.16
N GLY A 207 -7.84 -21.66 -5.80
CA GLY A 207 -6.66 -21.11 -5.13
C GLY A 207 -6.96 -19.93 -4.21
N VAL A 208 -8.02 -19.16 -4.48
CA VAL A 208 -8.46 -18.04 -3.65
C VAL A 208 -9.07 -18.55 -2.35
N SER A 209 -9.89 -19.60 -2.44
CA SER A 209 -10.49 -20.26 -1.27
C SER A 209 -9.41 -20.87 -0.37
N VAL A 210 -8.46 -21.60 -0.95
CA VAL A 210 -7.34 -22.18 -0.19
C VAL A 210 -6.52 -21.09 0.51
N ARG A 211 -6.18 -20.00 -0.18
CA ARG A 211 -5.45 -18.86 0.40
C ARG A 211 -6.19 -18.23 1.57
N LYS A 212 -7.50 -17.96 1.41
CA LYS A 212 -8.33 -17.37 2.46
C LYS A 212 -8.42 -18.29 3.68
N THR A 213 -8.62 -19.58 3.47
CA THR A 213 -8.68 -20.59 4.53
C THR A 213 -7.34 -20.68 5.27
N SER A 214 -6.23 -20.82 4.55
CA SER A 214 -4.88 -20.85 5.10
C SER A 214 -4.56 -19.61 5.95
N SER A 215 -4.90 -18.42 5.45
CA SER A 215 -4.67 -17.13 6.16
C SER A 215 -5.53 -17.03 7.42
N ARG A 216 -6.81 -17.40 7.36
CA ARG A 216 -7.74 -17.35 8.49
C ARG A 216 -7.33 -18.29 9.62
N LEU A 217 -6.91 -19.50 9.26
CA LEU A 217 -6.47 -20.52 10.23
C LEU A 217 -5.03 -20.29 10.73
N GLY A 218 -4.30 -19.30 10.17
CA GLY A 218 -2.88 -19.09 10.44
C GLY A 218 -2.01 -20.29 10.05
N LEU A 219 -2.45 -21.09 9.07
CA LEU A 219 -1.87 -22.36 8.70
C LEU A 219 -1.35 -22.33 7.26
N ARG A 220 -0.10 -21.92 7.10
CA ARG A 220 0.56 -21.86 5.80
C ARG A 220 1.43 -23.09 5.59
N THR A 221 0.98 -23.99 4.71
CA THR A 221 1.66 -25.24 4.38
C THR A 221 2.26 -25.20 2.97
N ASP A 222 3.20 -26.11 2.67
CA ASP A 222 3.73 -26.32 1.33
C ASP A 222 2.65 -26.58 0.28
N ALA A 223 1.59 -27.31 0.66
CA ALA A 223 0.42 -27.52 -0.19
C ALA A 223 -0.34 -26.23 -0.44
N SER A 224 -0.72 -25.50 0.62
CA SER A 224 -1.48 -24.25 0.48
C SER A 224 -0.73 -23.17 -0.31
N MET A 225 0.59 -23.07 -0.16
CA MET A 225 1.44 -22.16 -0.93
C MET A 225 1.43 -22.46 -2.43
N ARG A 226 1.25 -23.73 -2.82
CA ARG A 226 1.14 -24.14 -4.22
C ARG A 226 -0.26 -23.92 -4.76
N TYR A 227 -1.30 -24.39 -4.06
CA TYR A 227 -2.69 -24.23 -4.49
C TYR A 227 -3.10 -22.75 -4.65
N GLU A 228 -2.61 -21.84 -3.78
CA GLU A 228 -2.90 -20.41 -3.90
C GLU A 228 -2.40 -19.79 -5.21
N LYS A 229 -1.50 -20.50 -5.96
CA LYS A 229 -0.98 -20.04 -7.27
C LYS A 229 -1.88 -20.43 -8.44
N ILE A 230 -2.99 -21.10 -8.21
CA ILE A 230 -3.91 -21.59 -9.25
C ILE A 230 -3.21 -22.63 -10.14
N LEU A 231 -2.99 -23.81 -9.57
CA LEU A 231 -2.31 -24.91 -10.25
C LEU A 231 -3.09 -25.37 -11.48
N ASP A 232 -2.36 -26.02 -12.40
CA ASP A 232 -2.92 -26.66 -13.58
C ASP A 232 -3.72 -27.92 -13.20
N PRO A 233 -5.02 -28.01 -13.51
CA PRO A 233 -5.79 -29.22 -13.26
C PRO A 233 -5.27 -30.47 -13.98
N GLU A 234 -4.55 -30.31 -15.10
CA GLU A 234 -4.00 -31.46 -15.84
C GLU A 234 -2.88 -32.18 -15.08
N LEU A 235 -2.22 -31.49 -14.13
CA LEU A 235 -1.20 -32.10 -13.28
C LEU A 235 -1.73 -33.22 -12.39
N THR A 236 -3.04 -33.24 -12.07
CA THR A 236 -3.61 -34.24 -11.16
C THR A 236 -3.44 -35.68 -11.70
N MET A 237 -3.72 -35.91 -12.99
CA MET A 237 -3.53 -37.20 -13.63
C MET A 237 -2.05 -37.58 -13.78
N LEU A 238 -1.22 -36.62 -14.15
CA LEU A 238 0.23 -36.82 -14.27
C LEU A 238 0.83 -37.25 -12.93
N ALA A 239 0.44 -36.56 -11.84
CA ALA A 239 0.90 -36.89 -10.50
C ALA A 239 0.42 -38.22 -9.99
N ALA A 240 -0.85 -38.60 -10.25
CA ALA A 240 -1.38 -39.92 -9.91
C ALA A 240 -0.61 -41.06 -10.65
N GLY A 241 -0.39 -40.91 -11.95
CA GLY A 241 0.41 -41.86 -12.72
C GLY A 241 1.88 -41.91 -12.23
N ARG A 242 2.47 -40.78 -11.83
CA ARG A 242 3.81 -40.73 -11.24
C ARG A 242 3.86 -41.44 -9.89
N PHE A 243 2.84 -41.27 -9.06
CA PHE A 243 2.76 -41.94 -7.75
C PHE A 243 2.71 -43.48 -7.93
N ILE A 244 1.84 -43.96 -8.81
CA ILE A 244 1.76 -45.40 -9.11
C ILE A 244 3.12 -45.93 -9.58
N LYS A 245 3.75 -45.25 -10.52
CA LYS A 245 5.06 -45.68 -11.07
C LYS A 245 6.11 -45.77 -9.97
N LEU A 246 6.26 -44.75 -9.16
CA LEU A 246 7.27 -44.73 -8.09
C LEU A 246 6.95 -45.75 -7.00
N ALA A 247 5.67 -45.90 -6.60
CA ALA A 247 5.28 -46.91 -5.60
C ALA A 247 5.58 -48.33 -6.05
N THR A 248 5.26 -48.65 -7.30
CA THR A 248 5.51 -50.01 -7.86
C THR A 248 6.98 -50.28 -8.16
N ASP A 249 7.77 -49.27 -8.52
CA ASP A 249 9.22 -49.41 -8.71
C ASP A 249 9.96 -49.63 -7.39
N ILE A 250 9.50 -49.01 -6.30
CA ILE A 250 10.12 -49.13 -4.99
C ILE A 250 9.68 -50.41 -4.27
N ASP A 251 8.41 -50.77 -4.37
CA ASP A 251 7.85 -51.96 -3.78
C ASP A 251 7.08 -52.74 -4.86
N SER A 252 7.72 -53.76 -5.42
CA SER A 252 7.15 -54.59 -6.48
C SER A 252 5.93 -55.42 -6.04
N GLY A 253 5.62 -55.45 -4.76
CA GLY A 253 4.43 -56.09 -4.21
C GLY A 253 3.19 -55.20 -4.21
N VAL A 254 3.32 -53.90 -4.49
CA VAL A 254 2.19 -52.99 -4.53
C VAL A 254 1.25 -53.32 -5.67
N GLU A 255 -0.04 -53.41 -5.34
CA GLU A 255 -1.13 -53.65 -6.27
C GLU A 255 -2.06 -52.45 -6.38
N VAL A 256 -2.37 -52.05 -7.60
CA VAL A 256 -3.43 -51.06 -7.88
C VAL A 256 -4.76 -51.80 -7.90
N VAL A 257 -5.70 -51.43 -7.03
CA VAL A 257 -6.94 -52.15 -6.80
C VAL A 257 -8.21 -51.38 -7.17
N SER A 258 -8.03 -50.19 -7.72
CA SER A 258 -9.12 -49.40 -8.34
C SER A 258 -8.67 -48.83 -9.68
N SER A 259 -9.62 -48.40 -10.50
CA SER A 259 -9.28 -47.52 -11.62
C SER A 259 -8.69 -46.22 -11.08
N VAL A 260 -7.90 -45.52 -11.90
CA VAL A 260 -7.55 -44.12 -11.64
C VAL A 260 -8.79 -43.30 -11.96
N THR A 261 -9.59 -43.04 -10.92
CA THR A 261 -10.87 -42.34 -11.06
C THR A 261 -10.63 -40.84 -11.13
N ASP A 262 -11.16 -40.23 -12.16
CA ASP A 262 -10.98 -38.81 -12.46
C ASP A 262 -12.33 -38.08 -12.50
N CYS A 263 -12.57 -37.22 -11.51
CA CYS A 263 -13.74 -36.37 -11.43
C CYS A 263 -13.35 -34.96 -11.86
N TYR A 264 -13.50 -34.63 -13.14
CA TYR A 264 -13.12 -33.33 -13.71
C TYR A 264 -14.35 -32.41 -13.76
N VAL A 265 -14.52 -31.60 -12.72
CA VAL A 265 -15.69 -30.74 -12.49
C VAL A 265 -15.62 -29.47 -13.34
N ARG A 266 -14.47 -28.78 -13.34
CA ARG A 266 -14.30 -27.50 -14.04
C ARG A 266 -13.04 -27.49 -14.89
N ARG A 267 -13.24 -27.42 -16.22
CA ARG A 267 -12.15 -27.34 -17.19
C ARG A 267 -11.83 -25.88 -17.51
N TYR A 268 -10.55 -25.56 -17.62
CA TYR A 268 -10.13 -24.30 -18.25
C TYR A 268 -10.33 -24.41 -19.75
N ALA A 269 -10.81 -23.30 -20.34
CA ALA A 269 -10.86 -23.20 -21.79
C ALA A 269 -9.43 -23.15 -22.35
N PRO A 270 -9.15 -23.80 -23.49
CA PRO A 270 -7.89 -23.62 -24.19
C PRO A 270 -7.67 -22.14 -24.52
N VAL A 271 -6.48 -21.64 -24.25
CA VAL A 271 -6.09 -20.27 -24.59
C VAL A 271 -5.32 -20.28 -25.90
N VAL A 272 -5.82 -19.56 -26.89
CA VAL A 272 -5.16 -19.37 -28.19
C VAL A 272 -4.95 -17.88 -28.39
N ILE A 273 -3.75 -17.47 -28.78
CA ILE A 273 -3.36 -16.07 -28.94
C ILE A 273 -2.83 -15.85 -30.35
N ASP A 274 -3.47 -14.93 -31.08
CA ASP A 274 -3.06 -14.52 -32.42
C ASP A 274 -2.29 -13.21 -32.39
N PHE A 275 -1.17 -13.15 -33.09
CA PHE A 275 -0.38 -11.94 -33.28
C PHE A 275 0.41 -11.97 -34.59
N ASP A 276 0.99 -10.86 -34.97
CA ASP A 276 1.85 -10.76 -36.15
C ASP A 276 3.29 -10.34 -35.80
N LYS A 277 4.22 -10.58 -36.73
CA LYS A 277 5.62 -10.20 -36.54
C LYS A 277 5.79 -8.68 -36.32
N PRO A 278 5.12 -7.78 -37.04
CA PRO A 278 5.21 -6.33 -36.78
C PRO A 278 4.81 -5.92 -35.37
N PHE A 279 3.90 -6.66 -34.74
CA PHE A 279 3.55 -6.43 -33.33
C PHE A 279 4.75 -6.76 -32.41
N VAL A 280 5.44 -7.90 -32.65
CA VAL A 280 6.64 -8.27 -31.89
C VAL A 280 7.72 -7.21 -32.06
N ASP A 281 8.05 -6.83 -33.30
CA ASP A 281 9.10 -5.85 -33.62
C ASP A 281 8.84 -4.48 -32.95
N ARG A 282 7.59 -4.02 -32.99
CA ARG A 282 7.19 -2.75 -32.38
C ARG A 282 7.27 -2.77 -30.85
N TYR A 283 6.88 -3.89 -30.22
CA TYR A 283 6.90 -4.02 -28.77
C TYR A 283 8.31 -4.20 -28.22
N THR A 284 9.13 -4.99 -28.90
CA THR A 284 10.49 -5.32 -28.45
C THR A 284 11.53 -4.29 -28.88
N GLY A 285 11.28 -3.60 -29.99
CA GLY A 285 12.25 -2.70 -30.62
C GLY A 285 13.42 -3.43 -31.31
N ILE A 286 13.33 -4.76 -31.48
CA ILE A 286 14.32 -5.60 -32.15
C ILE A 286 13.68 -6.39 -33.30
N ASP A 287 14.47 -6.72 -34.32
CA ASP A 287 14.05 -7.54 -35.45
C ASP A 287 14.40 -9.02 -35.22
N LEU A 288 13.47 -9.77 -34.63
CA LEU A 288 13.58 -11.23 -34.48
C LEU A 288 13.01 -11.93 -35.71
N SER A 289 13.71 -12.92 -36.26
CA SER A 289 13.16 -13.73 -37.34
C SER A 289 11.96 -14.58 -36.86
N ALA A 290 11.01 -14.86 -37.76
CA ALA A 290 9.87 -15.72 -37.44
C ALA A 290 10.31 -17.09 -36.87
N ALA A 291 11.38 -17.67 -37.42
CA ALA A 291 11.94 -18.94 -36.93
C ALA A 291 12.49 -18.84 -35.51
N GLN A 292 13.05 -17.70 -35.09
CA GLN A 292 13.51 -17.51 -33.71
C GLN A 292 12.32 -17.42 -32.74
N ILE A 293 11.28 -16.68 -33.12
CA ILE A 293 10.03 -16.56 -32.35
C ILE A 293 9.40 -17.94 -32.16
N GLU A 294 9.19 -18.66 -33.26
CA GLU A 294 8.62 -20.01 -33.26
C GLU A 294 9.44 -20.98 -32.38
N LYS A 295 10.77 -21.03 -32.59
CA LYS A 295 11.68 -21.88 -31.81
C LYS A 295 11.59 -21.58 -30.31
N THR A 296 11.53 -20.30 -29.95
CA THR A 296 11.43 -19.89 -28.54
C THR A 296 10.15 -20.41 -27.91
N LEU A 297 9.02 -20.18 -28.55
CA LEU A 297 7.72 -20.59 -28.03
C LEU A 297 7.58 -22.12 -27.96
N LEU A 298 8.02 -22.84 -29.00
CA LEU A 298 8.05 -24.32 -28.99
C LEU A 298 8.92 -24.87 -27.86
N SER A 299 10.07 -24.25 -27.57
CA SER A 299 10.97 -24.69 -26.49
C SER A 299 10.36 -24.54 -25.10
N LEU A 300 9.38 -23.63 -24.93
CA LEU A 300 8.61 -23.41 -23.71
C LEU A 300 7.35 -24.26 -23.62
N GLY A 301 7.06 -25.07 -24.65
CA GLY A 301 5.93 -25.98 -24.71
C GLY A 301 4.63 -25.38 -25.27
N PHE A 302 4.70 -24.19 -25.88
CA PHE A 302 3.56 -23.67 -26.66
C PHE A 302 3.41 -24.44 -27.98
N THR A 303 2.20 -24.49 -28.49
CA THR A 303 1.98 -24.91 -29.89
C THR A 303 1.99 -23.66 -30.77
N VAL A 304 2.61 -23.77 -31.96
CA VAL A 304 2.74 -22.61 -32.86
C VAL A 304 2.36 -23.03 -34.27
N GLU A 305 1.39 -22.32 -34.84
CA GLU A 305 1.07 -22.32 -36.27
C GLU A 305 1.47 -20.98 -36.86
N THR A 306 2.26 -20.98 -37.93
CA THR A 306 2.77 -19.74 -38.53
C THR A 306 2.86 -19.81 -40.04
N ASP A 307 2.58 -18.69 -40.71
CA ASP A 307 2.86 -18.44 -42.16
C ASP A 307 4.09 -17.52 -42.34
N SER A 308 4.93 -17.36 -41.35
CA SER A 308 6.09 -16.44 -41.27
C SER A 308 5.74 -14.98 -40.99
N SER A 309 4.51 -14.56 -41.11
CA SER A 309 4.06 -13.20 -40.81
C SER A 309 3.05 -13.14 -39.66
N ARG A 310 2.25 -14.19 -39.52
CA ARG A 310 1.25 -14.34 -38.47
C ARG A 310 1.53 -15.59 -37.65
N PHE A 311 1.16 -15.52 -36.40
CA PHE A 311 1.32 -16.60 -35.42
C PHE A 311 -0.01 -16.85 -34.73
N THR A 312 -0.42 -18.11 -34.68
CA THR A 312 -1.49 -18.64 -33.84
C THR A 312 -0.84 -19.54 -32.79
N VAL A 313 -0.86 -19.12 -31.54
CA VAL A 313 -0.14 -19.78 -30.45
C VAL A 313 -1.10 -20.37 -29.44
N GLY A 314 -1.06 -21.70 -29.29
CA GLY A 314 -1.76 -22.39 -28.22
C GLY A 314 -0.94 -22.39 -26.94
N VAL A 315 -1.56 -21.88 -25.87
CA VAL A 315 -0.92 -21.77 -24.55
C VAL A 315 -1.02 -23.13 -23.84
N PRO A 316 0.09 -23.69 -23.31
CA PRO A 316 0.04 -24.95 -22.56
C PRO A 316 -0.76 -24.80 -21.28
N SER A 317 -1.40 -25.89 -20.82
CA SER A 317 -2.32 -25.90 -19.67
C SER A 317 -1.71 -25.31 -18.41
N TRP A 318 -0.44 -25.57 -18.12
CA TRP A 318 0.28 -25.07 -16.95
C TRP A 318 0.57 -23.55 -16.98
N ARG A 319 0.33 -22.88 -18.11
CA ARG A 319 0.43 -21.43 -18.29
C ARG A 319 -0.94 -20.78 -18.52
N ALA A 320 -1.95 -21.58 -18.86
CA ALA A 320 -3.28 -21.10 -19.26
C ALA A 320 -4.18 -20.72 -18.08
N THR A 321 -3.84 -21.07 -16.83
CA THR A 321 -4.74 -20.85 -15.69
C THR A 321 -4.93 -19.38 -15.34
N LYS A 322 -3.88 -18.55 -15.48
CA LYS A 322 -3.93 -17.09 -15.26
C LYS A 322 -2.70 -16.34 -15.77
N ASP A 323 -1.73 -17.04 -16.29
CA ASP A 323 -0.39 -16.50 -16.49
C ASP A 323 -0.24 -15.90 -17.89
N VAL A 324 -0.52 -16.69 -18.94
CA VAL A 324 -0.44 -16.23 -20.33
C VAL A 324 -1.84 -16.14 -20.92
N THR A 325 -2.33 -14.90 -21.15
CA THR A 325 -3.72 -14.65 -21.56
C THR A 325 -3.85 -13.66 -22.70
N ILE A 326 -2.84 -12.81 -22.91
CA ILE A 326 -2.83 -11.76 -23.93
C ILE A 326 -1.52 -11.75 -24.73
N ARG A 327 -1.52 -11.00 -25.83
CA ARG A 327 -0.34 -10.87 -26.72
C ARG A 327 0.90 -10.34 -26.00
N ALA A 328 0.73 -9.46 -25.01
CA ALA A 328 1.86 -8.91 -24.27
C ALA A 328 2.58 -10.00 -23.43
N ASP A 329 1.84 -10.99 -22.93
CA ASP A 329 2.43 -12.11 -22.20
C ASP A 329 3.31 -12.97 -23.11
N ILE A 330 2.92 -13.13 -24.40
CA ILE A 330 3.77 -13.80 -25.39
C ILE A 330 5.05 -12.99 -25.67
N ILE A 331 4.96 -11.65 -25.68
CA ILE A 331 6.17 -10.81 -25.82
C ILE A 331 7.11 -11.02 -24.65
N GLU A 332 6.59 -11.11 -23.44
CA GLU A 332 7.40 -11.43 -22.25
C GLU A 332 8.13 -12.75 -22.43
N GLU A 333 7.46 -13.81 -22.88
CA GLU A 333 8.07 -15.11 -23.13
C GLU A 333 9.21 -15.04 -24.16
N ILE A 334 9.01 -14.30 -25.24
CA ILE A 334 10.02 -14.10 -26.29
C ILE A 334 11.22 -13.32 -25.74
N THR A 335 10.97 -12.22 -25.04
CA THR A 335 12.02 -11.30 -24.59
C THR A 335 12.84 -11.85 -23.44
N ARG A 336 12.21 -12.58 -22.49
CA ARG A 336 12.94 -13.18 -21.37
C ARG A 336 13.89 -14.31 -21.81
N ILE A 337 13.52 -15.09 -22.86
CA ILE A 337 14.40 -16.12 -23.43
C ILE A 337 15.47 -15.49 -24.32
N TYR A 338 15.15 -14.42 -25.06
CA TYR A 338 16.14 -13.63 -25.79
C TYR A 338 17.20 -13.06 -24.84
N GLY A 339 16.80 -12.69 -23.63
CA GLY A 339 17.65 -12.13 -22.58
C GLY A 339 17.68 -10.60 -22.59
N TYR A 340 17.26 -9.99 -21.48
CA TYR A 340 17.19 -8.52 -21.36
C TYR A 340 18.55 -7.83 -21.51
N ASP A 341 19.65 -8.50 -21.16
CA ASP A 341 21.00 -7.97 -21.33
C ASP A 341 21.43 -7.84 -22.82
N ASN A 342 20.71 -8.52 -23.72
CA ASN A 342 20.98 -8.46 -25.16
C ASN A 342 20.27 -7.27 -25.85
N PHE A 343 19.44 -6.51 -25.14
CA PHE A 343 18.80 -5.32 -25.68
C PHE A 343 19.78 -4.15 -25.72
N ALA A 344 19.84 -3.49 -26.89
CA ALA A 344 20.62 -2.27 -27.01
C ALA A 344 19.99 -1.14 -26.16
N VAL A 345 20.81 -0.47 -25.36
CA VAL A 345 20.36 0.71 -24.63
C VAL A 345 20.11 1.84 -25.63
N SER A 346 18.88 2.33 -25.68
CA SER A 346 18.50 3.45 -26.52
C SER A 346 17.86 4.58 -25.69
N THR A 347 18.16 5.82 -26.05
CA THR A 347 17.51 6.97 -25.45
C THR A 347 16.23 7.28 -26.18
N THR A 348 15.12 7.36 -25.46
CA THR A 348 13.85 7.81 -26.01
C THR A 348 13.98 9.25 -26.52
N LYS A 349 13.56 9.48 -27.78
CA LYS A 349 13.45 10.82 -28.34
C LYS A 349 12.01 11.28 -28.24
N SER A 350 11.78 12.37 -27.51
CA SER A 350 10.48 13.02 -27.46
C SER A 350 10.62 14.49 -27.82
N ALA A 351 9.59 15.05 -28.46
CA ALA A 351 9.52 16.48 -28.67
C ALA A 351 9.41 17.18 -27.32
N LEU A 352 10.27 18.15 -27.08
CA LEU A 352 10.17 19.00 -25.88
C LEU A 352 9.00 19.96 -26.07
N SER A 353 8.03 19.89 -25.20
CA SER A 353 6.96 20.88 -25.07
C SER A 353 7.08 21.57 -23.72
N PRO A 354 6.84 22.90 -23.66
CA PRO A 354 6.89 23.60 -22.38
C PRO A 354 5.77 23.07 -21.47
N VAL A 355 6.17 22.58 -20.30
CA VAL A 355 5.24 22.20 -19.24
C VAL A 355 4.92 23.43 -18.42
N ARG A 356 3.64 23.81 -18.37
CA ARG A 356 3.17 24.85 -17.45
C ARG A 356 2.69 24.19 -16.17
N PRO A 357 3.19 24.58 -15.00
CA PRO A 357 2.66 24.09 -13.74
C PRO A 357 1.18 24.49 -13.61
N THR A 358 0.40 23.70 -12.91
CA THR A 358 -0.96 24.09 -12.52
C THR A 358 -0.91 25.27 -11.55
N ALA A 359 -1.99 26.05 -11.43
CA ALA A 359 -2.07 27.15 -10.47
C ALA A 359 -1.76 26.66 -9.04
N ALA A 360 -2.31 25.52 -8.64
CA ALA A 360 -2.03 24.92 -7.33
C ALA A 360 -0.54 24.57 -7.14
N ALA A 361 0.15 24.07 -8.17
CA ALA A 361 1.57 23.77 -8.09
C ALA A 361 2.43 25.05 -8.02
N SER A 362 2.03 26.12 -8.74
CA SER A 362 2.67 27.43 -8.61
C SER A 362 2.48 28.00 -7.21
N ASP A 363 1.26 28.02 -6.69
CA ASP A 363 0.96 28.48 -5.32
C ASP A 363 1.80 27.75 -4.27
N GLU A 364 1.95 26.43 -4.42
CA GLU A 364 2.76 25.61 -3.51
C GLU A 364 4.24 26.02 -3.57
N ASN A 365 4.81 26.19 -4.76
CA ASN A 365 6.20 26.60 -4.94
C ASN A 365 6.44 28.02 -4.42
N ASP A 366 5.54 28.96 -4.72
CA ASP A 366 5.66 30.35 -4.27
C ASP A 366 5.53 30.45 -2.74
N ALA A 367 4.65 29.65 -2.13
CA ALA A 367 4.53 29.55 -0.68
C ALA A 367 5.82 29.01 -0.04
N LYS A 368 6.40 27.93 -0.59
CA LYS A 368 7.65 27.33 -0.11
C LYS A 368 8.81 28.32 -0.22
N ASN A 369 8.98 28.93 -1.38
CA ASN A 369 10.02 29.92 -1.61
C ASN A 369 9.90 31.11 -0.64
N LEU A 370 8.69 31.63 -0.45
CA LEU A 370 8.43 32.69 0.51
C LEU A 370 8.83 32.33 1.93
N LEU A 371 8.39 31.14 2.41
CA LEU A 371 8.63 30.70 3.78
C LEU A 371 10.10 30.39 4.05
N VAL A 372 10.83 29.87 3.07
CA VAL A 372 12.26 29.58 3.18
C VAL A 372 13.09 30.84 3.01
N GLU A 373 12.95 31.56 1.88
CA GLU A 373 13.87 32.65 1.51
C GLU A 373 13.65 33.90 2.33
N ARG A 374 12.40 34.27 2.61
CA ARG A 374 12.09 35.48 3.34
C ARG A 374 12.04 35.31 4.85
N PHE A 375 11.52 34.17 5.31
CA PHE A 375 11.26 33.93 6.73
C PHE A 375 12.21 32.93 7.38
N GLY A 376 13.05 32.23 6.60
CA GLY A 376 14.07 31.31 7.11
C GLY A 376 13.48 30.07 7.79
N LEU A 377 12.26 29.65 7.40
CA LEU A 377 11.67 28.43 7.95
C LEU A 377 12.27 27.18 7.29
N HIS A 378 12.27 26.08 8.02
CA HIS A 378 12.69 24.77 7.51
C HIS A 378 11.48 24.00 6.99
N GLU A 379 11.54 23.57 5.72
CA GLU A 379 10.57 22.59 5.19
C GLU A 379 10.86 21.22 5.79
N ILE A 380 9.81 20.55 6.25
CA ILE A 380 9.89 19.16 6.71
C ILE A 380 9.03 18.24 5.86
N HIS A 381 9.33 16.96 5.88
CA HIS A 381 8.53 15.92 5.29
C HIS A 381 8.17 14.87 6.35
N SER A 382 6.88 14.65 6.54
CA SER A 382 6.35 13.69 7.49
C SER A 382 5.44 12.68 6.81
N TYR A 383 5.18 11.56 7.49
CA TYR A 383 4.24 10.56 7.01
C TYR A 383 2.80 10.97 7.27
N LEU A 384 1.89 10.42 6.44
CA LEU A 384 0.45 10.67 6.53
C LEU A 384 -0.20 10.06 7.79
N TRP A 385 0.41 9.02 8.38
CA TRP A 385 -0.13 8.36 9.57
C TRP A 385 0.21 9.08 10.87
N CYS A 386 -0.68 8.92 11.85
CA CYS A 386 -0.49 9.43 13.20
C CYS A 386 0.45 8.53 13.98
N ASP A 387 1.40 9.13 14.69
CA ASP A 387 2.17 8.46 15.75
C ASP A 387 1.40 8.60 17.06
N ALA A 388 0.58 7.59 17.38
CA ALA A 388 -0.31 7.61 18.53
C ALA A 388 0.43 7.78 19.87
N LYS A 389 1.58 7.16 20.01
CA LYS A 389 2.40 7.26 21.21
C LYS A 389 2.96 8.67 21.39
N ARG A 390 3.53 9.21 20.31
CA ARG A 390 4.14 10.53 20.32
C ARG A 390 3.12 11.63 20.58
N TRP A 391 1.95 11.54 19.94
CA TRP A 391 0.88 12.50 20.19
C TRP A 391 0.40 12.47 21.63
N LYS A 392 0.26 11.28 22.22
CA LYS A 392 -0.11 11.12 23.62
C LYS A 392 0.92 11.76 24.58
N GLU A 393 2.22 11.65 24.31
CA GLU A 393 3.29 12.24 25.13
C GLU A 393 3.18 13.76 25.22
N ILE A 394 2.70 14.42 24.18
CA ILE A 394 2.49 15.87 24.13
C ILE A 394 1.02 16.28 24.34
N GLY A 395 0.19 15.34 24.83
CA GLY A 395 -1.18 15.60 25.22
C GLY A 395 -2.15 15.84 24.07
N LEU A 396 -1.86 15.33 22.86
CA LEU A 396 -2.74 15.48 21.70
C LEU A 396 -3.65 14.26 21.55
N PRO A 397 -4.96 14.46 21.39
CA PRO A 397 -5.90 13.37 21.16
C PRO A 397 -5.83 12.85 19.72
N ILE A 398 -6.28 11.61 19.54
CA ILE A 398 -6.63 11.04 18.23
C ILE A 398 -8.15 11.02 18.19
N GLU A 399 -8.74 11.96 17.46
CA GLU A 399 -10.18 12.13 17.35
C GLU A 399 -10.58 12.18 15.88
N ASP A 400 -11.63 11.46 15.51
CA ASP A 400 -12.22 11.44 14.15
C ASP A 400 -11.26 11.07 13.01
N ASN A 401 -10.11 10.47 13.34
CA ASN A 401 -9.12 10.05 12.37
C ASN A 401 -9.54 8.74 11.67
N VAL A 402 -9.36 8.67 10.36
CA VAL A 402 -9.57 7.42 9.60
C VAL A 402 -8.57 6.36 10.07
N ARG A 403 -9.09 5.21 10.53
CA ARG A 403 -8.27 4.11 11.06
C ARG A 403 -7.79 3.16 9.98
N ILE A 404 -6.58 2.64 10.16
CA ILE A 404 -6.00 1.58 9.34
C ILE A 404 -6.39 0.23 9.99
N VAL A 405 -7.06 -0.65 9.21
CA VAL A 405 -7.62 -1.91 9.72
C VAL A 405 -6.53 -2.91 10.15
N ASN A 406 -5.43 -2.98 9.40
CA ASN A 406 -4.34 -3.95 9.59
C ASN A 406 -2.97 -3.26 9.57
N SER A 407 -2.80 -2.23 10.42
CA SER A 407 -1.52 -1.53 10.51
C SER A 407 -0.39 -2.49 10.91
N ILE A 408 0.71 -2.44 10.16
CA ILE A 408 1.94 -3.20 10.44
C ILE A 408 2.59 -2.71 11.74
N ASN A 409 2.51 -1.39 12.00
CA ASN A 409 3.01 -0.79 13.23
C ASN A 409 1.84 -0.42 14.16
N PRO A 410 1.74 -1.02 15.37
CA PRO A 410 0.67 -0.73 16.31
C PRO A 410 0.60 0.73 16.77
N GLU A 411 1.68 1.50 16.63
CA GLU A 411 1.72 2.93 16.96
C GLU A 411 1.17 3.82 15.83
N GLN A 412 1.05 3.29 14.60
CA GLN A 412 0.61 4.00 13.39
C GLN A 412 -0.78 3.51 12.96
N VAL A 413 -1.78 3.75 13.79
CA VAL A 413 -3.11 3.14 13.66
C VAL A 413 -4.12 3.98 12.88
N CYS A 414 -3.80 5.23 12.55
CA CYS A 414 -4.72 6.13 11.86
C CYS A 414 -3.99 7.14 10.96
N LEU A 415 -4.77 7.80 10.10
CA LEU A 415 -4.30 8.84 9.19
C LEU A 415 -4.57 10.22 9.80
N ARG A 416 -3.65 11.18 9.60
CA ARG A 416 -3.81 12.53 10.13
C ARG A 416 -4.94 13.28 9.43
N ASN A 417 -5.73 14.02 10.19
CA ASN A 417 -6.77 14.94 9.71
C ASN A 417 -6.36 16.42 9.81
N SER A 418 -5.22 16.69 10.45
CA SER A 418 -4.58 18.00 10.57
C SER A 418 -3.07 17.85 10.51
N MET A 419 -2.37 18.89 10.02
CA MET A 419 -0.91 18.98 10.01
C MET A 419 -0.34 19.27 11.40
N ILE A 420 -1.12 19.96 12.25
CA ILE A 420 -0.63 20.54 13.49
C ILE A 420 -0.10 19.52 14.48
N PRO A 421 -0.78 18.40 14.78
CA PRO A 421 -0.24 17.40 15.71
C PRO A 421 1.13 16.86 15.27
N THR A 422 1.33 16.62 13.98
CA THR A 422 2.60 16.16 13.43
C THR A 422 3.70 17.21 13.58
N LEU A 423 3.40 18.48 13.28
CA LEU A 423 4.34 19.60 13.45
C LEU A 423 4.71 19.80 14.92
N LEU A 424 3.75 19.74 15.84
CA LEU A 424 4.01 19.87 17.28
C LEU A 424 4.87 18.71 17.82
N ALA A 425 4.69 17.50 17.33
CA ALA A 425 5.56 16.38 17.62
C ALA A 425 7.00 16.65 17.13
N CYS A 426 7.15 17.15 15.89
CA CYS A 426 8.44 17.55 15.34
C CYS A 426 9.09 18.68 16.15
N VAL A 427 8.33 19.70 16.56
CA VAL A 427 8.81 20.77 17.45
C VAL A 427 9.32 20.16 18.78
N SER A 428 8.58 19.25 19.38
CA SER A 428 8.97 18.58 20.63
C SER A 428 10.26 17.79 20.48
N ASP A 429 10.49 17.13 19.35
CA ASP A 429 11.71 16.36 19.10
C ASP A 429 12.93 17.26 18.90
N ASN A 430 12.72 18.43 18.30
CA ASN A 430 13.79 19.35 17.92
C ASN A 430 13.98 20.54 18.87
N LYS A 431 13.24 20.59 19.99
CA LYS A 431 13.28 21.71 20.95
C LYS A 431 14.67 22.04 21.53
N LEU A 432 15.62 21.10 21.47
CA LEU A 432 17.00 21.30 21.91
C LEU A 432 17.94 21.70 20.76
N TYR A 433 17.48 21.63 19.52
CA TYR A 433 18.29 21.96 18.34
C TYR A 433 18.71 23.44 18.31
N ALA A 434 17.74 24.33 18.50
CA ALA A 434 17.97 25.76 18.55
C ALA A 434 17.02 26.43 19.55
N PRO A 435 17.40 27.60 20.11
CA PRO A 435 16.53 28.33 21.02
C PRO A 435 15.30 28.93 20.33
N GLU A 436 15.36 29.11 19.03
CA GLU A 436 14.26 29.60 18.17
C GLU A 436 14.38 28.96 16.80
N PHE A 437 13.26 28.46 16.26
CA PHE A 437 13.16 27.94 14.90
C PHE A 437 11.71 27.95 14.42
N GLY A 438 11.54 27.86 13.11
CA GLY A 438 10.25 27.67 12.47
C GLY A 438 10.31 26.51 11.47
N ILE A 439 9.24 25.74 11.42
CA ILE A 439 9.07 24.62 10.48
C ILE A 439 7.75 24.75 9.74
N PHE A 440 7.70 24.21 8.54
CA PHE A 440 6.46 24.10 7.77
C PHE A 440 6.44 22.85 6.90
N GLU A 441 5.25 22.45 6.50
CA GLU A 441 5.03 21.37 5.54
C GLU A 441 3.76 21.64 4.74
N ILE A 442 3.82 21.42 3.42
CA ILE A 442 2.64 21.39 2.54
C ILE A 442 2.40 19.95 2.16
N ALA A 443 1.35 19.35 2.71
CA ALA A 443 1.07 17.93 2.50
C ALA A 443 -0.41 17.60 2.64
N LYS A 444 -0.74 16.32 2.36
CA LYS A 444 -2.10 15.81 2.46
C LYS A 444 -2.49 15.50 3.91
N VAL A 445 -3.75 15.76 4.20
CA VAL A 445 -4.48 15.28 5.38
C VAL A 445 -5.73 14.53 4.90
N ILE A 446 -6.31 13.71 5.76
CA ILE A 446 -7.54 12.96 5.47
C ILE A 446 -8.70 13.52 6.28
N ASP A 447 -9.56 14.25 5.60
CA ASP A 447 -10.75 14.88 6.17
C ASP A 447 -11.96 13.95 6.03
N GLY A 448 -11.90 12.81 6.75
CA GLY A 448 -12.94 11.79 6.75
C GLY A 448 -12.99 10.92 5.48
N ARG A 449 -14.16 10.37 5.19
CA ARG A 449 -14.43 9.53 4.02
C ARG A 449 -15.48 10.14 3.12
N LYS A 450 -15.34 9.95 1.82
CA LYS A 450 -16.35 10.29 0.82
C LYS A 450 -17.49 9.26 0.82
N PRO A 451 -18.65 9.57 0.22
CA PRO A 451 -19.77 8.64 0.12
C PRO A 451 -19.46 7.32 -0.58
N ASP A 452 -18.46 7.30 -1.47
CA ASP A 452 -17.97 6.11 -2.17
C ASP A 452 -17.04 5.24 -1.32
N GLY A 453 -16.78 5.64 -0.06
CA GLY A 453 -15.89 4.96 0.89
C GLY A 453 -14.41 5.29 0.74
N THR A 454 -14.01 6.06 -0.26
CA THR A 454 -12.62 6.53 -0.42
C THR A 454 -12.28 7.63 0.59
N CYS A 455 -10.99 7.84 0.86
CA CYS A 455 -10.55 8.91 1.73
C CYS A 455 -10.76 10.29 1.08
N ASN A 456 -11.23 11.26 1.88
CA ASN A 456 -11.31 12.66 1.47
C ASN A 456 -9.94 13.32 1.72
N GLU A 457 -9.10 13.34 0.71
CA GLU A 457 -7.77 13.97 0.77
C GLU A 457 -7.88 15.48 0.58
N ARG A 458 -7.18 16.24 1.42
CA ARG A 458 -7.03 17.69 1.35
C ARG A 458 -5.56 18.06 1.48
N LYS A 459 -5.08 19.00 0.66
CA LYS A 459 -3.74 19.54 0.79
C LYS A 459 -3.75 20.75 1.71
N ARG A 460 -2.95 20.70 2.77
CA ARG A 460 -2.84 21.80 3.74
C ARG A 460 -1.40 22.23 3.93
N LEU A 461 -1.21 23.53 4.13
CA LEU A 461 0.02 24.11 4.65
C LEU A 461 -0.09 24.19 6.17
N GLY A 462 0.82 23.54 6.86
CA GLY A 462 1.02 23.71 8.29
C GLY A 462 2.28 24.50 8.57
N ILE A 463 2.24 25.43 9.52
CA ILE A 463 3.39 26.21 10.00
C ILE A 463 3.44 26.11 11.52
N ALA A 464 4.63 25.92 12.10
CA ALA A 464 4.85 26.00 13.53
C ALA A 464 6.12 26.79 13.84
N LEU A 465 6.02 27.75 14.77
CA LEU A 465 7.13 28.53 15.28
C LEU A 465 7.36 28.19 16.75
N PHE A 466 8.62 28.01 17.12
CA PHE A 466 9.08 27.72 18.46
C PHE A 466 10.11 28.75 18.90
N SER A 467 9.98 29.30 20.11
CA SER A 467 10.98 30.18 20.68
C SER A 467 11.06 30.09 22.20
N ARG A 468 12.26 30.03 22.75
CA ARG A 468 12.60 30.24 24.16
C ARG A 468 13.08 31.67 24.46
N ILE A 469 13.18 32.51 23.41
CA ILE A 469 13.73 33.87 23.49
C ILE A 469 12.59 34.88 23.37
N ALA A 470 11.75 34.74 22.34
CA ALA A 470 10.65 35.64 22.09
C ALA A 470 9.45 35.35 22.98
N GLU A 471 8.75 36.39 23.43
CA GLU A 471 7.46 36.24 24.08
C GLU A 471 6.40 35.72 23.13
N GLU A 472 5.40 35.02 23.65
CA GLU A 472 4.30 34.41 22.87
C GLU A 472 3.60 35.46 21.98
N LYS A 473 3.33 36.66 22.51
CA LYS A 473 2.72 37.76 21.77
C LYS A 473 3.55 38.18 20.55
N THR A 474 4.84 38.31 20.70
CA THR A 474 5.76 38.66 19.60
C THR A 474 5.78 37.57 18.53
N LEU A 475 5.87 36.30 18.95
CA LEU A 475 5.90 35.18 18.04
C LEU A 475 4.57 35.02 17.29
N TYR A 476 3.44 35.25 17.99
CA TYR A 476 2.10 35.23 17.42
C TYR A 476 1.92 36.25 16.30
N PHE A 477 2.31 37.51 16.52
CA PHE A 477 2.23 38.54 15.51
C PHE A 477 3.21 38.34 14.35
N ARG A 478 4.38 37.72 14.61
CA ARG A 478 5.30 37.32 13.54
C ARG A 478 4.64 36.29 12.61
N LEU A 479 3.96 35.28 13.15
CA LEU A 479 3.21 34.30 12.34
C LEU A 479 2.07 34.96 11.56
N ARG A 480 1.31 35.86 12.18
CA ARG A 480 0.27 36.66 11.50
C ARG A 480 0.84 37.43 10.30
N ASP A 481 1.96 38.07 10.47
CA ASP A 481 2.59 38.85 9.40
C ASP A 481 3.12 37.96 8.27
N MET A 482 3.61 36.75 8.61
CA MET A 482 3.96 35.74 7.61
C MET A 482 2.75 35.35 6.77
N LEU A 483 1.60 35.05 7.41
CA LEU A 483 0.37 34.70 6.72
C LEU A 483 -0.18 35.85 5.88
N ALA A 484 -0.15 37.07 6.41
CA ALA A 484 -0.55 38.24 5.63
C ALA A 484 0.37 38.46 4.41
N CYS A 485 1.67 38.19 4.54
CA CYS A 485 2.60 38.21 3.43
C CYS A 485 2.32 37.10 2.42
N LEU A 486 2.00 35.90 2.90
CA LEU A 486 1.60 34.75 2.06
C LEU A 486 0.38 35.12 1.19
N GLY A 487 -0.67 35.69 1.78
CA GLY A 487 -1.84 36.16 1.05
C GLY A 487 -1.47 37.17 -0.04
N ARG A 488 -0.65 38.18 0.29
CA ARG A 488 -0.19 39.16 -0.70
C ARG A 488 0.65 38.55 -1.82
N THR A 489 1.44 37.53 -1.52
CA THR A 489 2.27 36.86 -2.53
C THR A 489 1.41 36.00 -3.47
N LEU A 490 0.48 35.24 -2.93
CA LEU A 490 -0.30 34.26 -3.71
C LEU A 490 -1.56 34.88 -4.33
N ARG A 491 -2.16 35.92 -3.72
CA ARG A 491 -3.47 36.49 -4.12
C ARG A 491 -3.45 38.00 -4.24
N HIS A 492 -2.28 38.66 -4.12
CA HIS A 492 -2.08 40.11 -4.19
C HIS A 492 -2.85 40.89 -3.12
N GLU A 493 -3.38 40.21 -2.11
CA GLU A 493 -4.13 40.79 -1.01
C GLU A 493 -3.85 39.99 0.27
N ALA A 494 -3.81 40.67 1.43
CA ALA A 494 -3.57 39.99 2.71
C ALA A 494 -4.80 39.17 3.13
N PHE A 495 -4.56 38.05 3.82
CA PHE A 495 -5.63 37.30 4.52
C PHE A 495 -6.23 38.17 5.63
N THR A 496 -7.48 37.90 5.94
CA THR A 496 -8.20 38.47 7.09
C THR A 496 -8.17 37.54 8.27
N PHE A 497 -8.14 38.12 9.47
CA PHE A 497 -8.04 37.38 10.74
C PHE A 497 -9.16 37.82 11.65
N GLU A 498 -9.98 36.85 12.10
CA GLU A 498 -11.08 37.10 13.00
C GLU A 498 -10.97 36.22 14.23
N HIS A 499 -11.26 36.80 15.41
CA HIS A 499 -11.22 36.03 16.66
C HIS A 499 -12.26 34.91 16.62
N THR A 500 -11.85 33.69 16.96
CA THR A 500 -12.72 32.51 17.06
C THR A 500 -12.43 31.73 18.33
N GLY A 501 -13.36 30.87 18.74
CA GLY A 501 -13.11 29.89 19.78
C GLY A 501 -12.14 28.81 19.34
N ALA A 502 -11.55 28.10 20.30
CA ALA A 502 -10.75 26.93 20.03
C ALA A 502 -11.64 25.77 19.53
N GLU A 503 -11.34 25.22 18.37
CA GLU A 503 -12.02 24.06 17.80
C GLU A 503 -11.32 22.75 18.15
N HIS A 504 -10.02 22.83 18.44
CA HIS A 504 -9.18 21.68 18.76
C HIS A 504 -8.55 21.81 20.15
N ALA A 505 -8.32 20.69 20.83
CA ALA A 505 -7.76 20.65 22.18
C ALA A 505 -6.36 21.29 22.31
N TRP A 506 -5.63 21.41 21.23
CA TRP A 506 -4.28 22.02 21.22
C TRP A 506 -4.29 23.54 20.97
N GLN A 507 -5.44 24.12 20.61
CA GLN A 507 -5.58 25.55 20.38
C GLN A 507 -5.75 26.31 21.68
N HIS A 508 -5.17 27.50 21.74
CA HIS A 508 -5.30 28.37 22.91
C HIS A 508 -6.71 28.96 22.96
N PRO A 509 -7.46 28.87 24.09
CA PRO A 509 -8.86 29.23 24.17
C PRO A 509 -9.15 30.72 23.90
N LYS A 510 -8.14 31.61 24.03
CA LYS A 510 -8.28 33.06 23.81
C LYS A 510 -7.47 33.59 22.62
N ASN A 511 -6.41 32.87 22.21
CA ASN A 511 -5.44 33.35 21.21
C ASN A 511 -5.57 32.48 19.94
N THR A 512 -6.81 32.28 19.47
CA THR A 512 -7.12 31.59 18.22
C THR A 512 -7.91 32.52 17.32
N VAL A 513 -7.50 32.55 16.03
CA VAL A 513 -8.20 33.30 14.98
C VAL A 513 -8.46 32.39 13.79
N SER A 514 -9.59 32.60 13.13
CA SER A 514 -9.82 32.11 11.78
C SER A 514 -9.00 32.90 10.78
N VAL A 515 -8.56 32.23 9.72
CA VAL A 515 -7.87 32.84 8.57
C VAL A 515 -8.78 32.70 7.37
N SER A 516 -9.11 33.82 6.73
CA SER A 516 -10.00 33.83 5.57
C SER A 516 -9.48 34.76 4.48
N PHE A 517 -9.98 34.54 3.27
CA PHE A 517 -9.74 35.40 2.11
C PHE A 517 -11.07 35.71 1.43
N ARG A 518 -11.42 36.98 1.38
CA ARG A 518 -12.70 37.47 0.80
C ARG A 518 -13.93 36.71 1.29
N GLY A 519 -13.98 36.42 2.60
CA GLY A 519 -15.10 35.73 3.24
C GLY A 519 -15.04 34.20 3.13
N THR A 520 -14.09 33.63 2.37
CA THR A 520 -13.86 32.17 2.32
C THR A 520 -12.91 31.76 3.43
N ALA A 521 -13.35 30.90 4.32
CA ALA A 521 -12.50 30.35 5.38
C ALA A 521 -11.43 29.44 4.78
N LEU A 522 -10.17 29.69 5.14
CA LEU A 522 -9.00 28.93 4.68
C LEU A 522 -8.35 28.09 5.80
N GLY A 523 -8.59 28.45 7.05
CA GLY A 523 -7.99 27.73 8.17
C GLY A 523 -7.93 28.55 9.45
N SER A 524 -6.92 28.28 10.28
CA SER A 524 -6.76 28.95 11.57
C SER A 524 -5.30 29.21 11.94
N MET A 525 -5.10 30.16 12.83
CA MET A 525 -3.84 30.43 13.51
C MET A 525 -4.07 30.50 15.02
N SER A 526 -3.18 29.90 15.81
CA SER A 526 -3.35 29.86 17.26
C SER A 526 -1.99 29.87 17.97
N ALA A 527 -1.99 30.32 19.23
CA ALA A 527 -0.98 29.91 20.19
C ALA A 527 -1.27 28.49 20.68
N LEU A 528 -0.25 27.78 21.14
CA LEU A 528 -0.43 26.44 21.69
C LEU A 528 -1.11 26.49 23.07
N HIS A 529 -2.06 25.60 23.27
CA HIS A 529 -2.75 25.46 24.57
C HIS A 529 -1.75 25.30 25.71
N PRO A 530 -1.88 26.01 26.83
CA PRO A 530 -0.89 26.02 27.93
C PRO A 530 -0.55 24.63 28.48
N LEU A 531 -1.51 23.70 28.52
CA LEU A 531 -1.26 22.33 28.97
C LEU A 531 -0.33 21.57 28.01
N ASN A 532 -0.55 21.65 26.72
CA ASN A 532 0.30 21.01 25.72
C ASN A 532 1.68 21.68 25.65
N ARG A 533 1.73 23.02 25.75
CA ARG A 533 3.00 23.74 25.84
C ARG A 533 3.87 23.24 27.00
N ASN A 534 3.27 23.03 28.17
CA ASN A 534 4.01 22.54 29.34
C ASN A 534 4.58 21.12 29.16
N LEU A 535 3.95 20.30 28.32
CA LEU A 535 4.45 18.96 27.98
C LEU A 535 5.61 19.04 26.98
N ILE A 536 5.58 20.00 26.06
CA ILE A 536 6.68 20.23 25.11
C ILE A 536 7.82 20.96 25.80
N ASP A 537 7.59 22.19 26.25
CA ASP A 537 8.57 23.02 26.96
C ASP A 537 7.89 24.15 27.75
N LYS A 538 8.02 24.16 29.07
CA LYS A 538 7.40 25.16 29.96
C LYS A 538 7.87 26.59 29.74
N LYS A 539 9.09 26.77 29.18
CA LYS A 539 9.73 28.08 28.99
C LYS A 539 9.58 28.61 27.56
N ALA A 540 9.06 27.83 26.64
CA ALA A 540 8.96 28.21 25.26
C ALA A 540 7.59 28.78 24.91
N ALA A 541 7.57 29.67 23.94
CA ALA A 541 6.40 30.05 23.17
C ALA A 541 6.30 29.15 21.93
N VAL A 542 5.09 28.67 21.63
CA VAL A 542 4.80 27.90 20.40
C VAL A 542 3.52 28.45 19.79
N VAL A 543 3.60 28.81 18.51
CA VAL A 543 2.45 29.26 17.74
C VAL A 543 2.40 28.50 16.42
N PHE A 544 1.20 28.33 15.86
CA PHE A 544 1.04 27.55 14.64
C PHE A 544 -0.14 28.06 13.80
N ALA A 545 -0.12 27.67 12.52
CA ALA A 545 -1.20 27.93 11.59
C ALA A 545 -1.39 26.74 10.65
N GLU A 546 -2.61 26.55 10.21
CA GLU A 546 -2.99 25.59 9.17
C GLU A 546 -3.86 26.28 8.12
N ILE A 547 -3.52 26.11 6.82
CA ILE A 547 -4.19 26.76 5.69
C ILE A 547 -4.54 25.68 4.65
N ASP A 548 -5.79 25.68 4.20
CA ASP A 548 -6.27 24.83 3.11
C ASP A 548 -5.75 25.36 1.75
N MET A 549 -4.76 24.66 1.20
CA MET A 549 -4.13 25.03 -0.07
C MET A 549 -5.02 24.69 -1.26
N ASP A 550 -5.87 23.68 -1.15
CA ASP A 550 -6.82 23.33 -2.21
C ASP A 550 -7.89 24.42 -2.34
N ALA A 551 -8.46 24.85 -1.21
CA ALA A 551 -9.41 25.96 -1.19
C ALA A 551 -8.79 27.27 -1.69
N LEU A 552 -7.58 27.57 -1.24
CA LEU A 552 -6.85 28.78 -1.67
C LEU A 552 -6.60 28.80 -3.18
N SER A 553 -6.22 27.64 -3.77
CA SER A 553 -5.89 27.55 -5.20
C SER A 553 -7.08 27.80 -6.13
N LEU A 554 -8.30 27.71 -5.62
CA LEU A 554 -9.54 27.96 -6.36
C LEU A 554 -9.97 29.45 -6.31
N LEU A 555 -9.30 30.28 -5.52
CA LEU A 555 -9.65 31.69 -5.36
C LEU A 555 -8.79 32.56 -6.27
N ASP A 556 -9.42 33.48 -6.98
CA ASP A 556 -8.74 34.46 -7.80
C ASP A 556 -8.06 35.54 -6.92
N GLY A 557 -6.87 35.95 -7.32
CA GLY A 557 -6.16 37.08 -6.69
C GLY A 557 -6.77 38.43 -7.07
N SER A 558 -6.37 39.47 -6.35
CA SER A 558 -6.69 40.86 -6.72
C SER A 558 -5.92 41.25 -7.97
N GLU A 559 -6.53 42.06 -8.82
CA GLU A 559 -5.82 42.69 -9.94
C GLU A 559 -4.71 43.62 -9.41
N ILE A 560 -3.53 43.47 -9.98
CA ILE A 560 -2.43 44.39 -9.68
C ILE A 560 -2.59 45.60 -10.59
N ALA A 561 -3.07 46.71 -10.04
CA ALA A 561 -3.04 48.00 -10.73
C ALA A 561 -1.77 48.77 -10.34
N TYR A 562 -0.99 49.14 -11.32
CA TYR A 562 0.12 50.06 -11.06
C TYR A 562 -0.43 51.44 -10.77
N ALA A 563 -0.14 51.96 -9.56
CA ALA A 563 -0.35 53.36 -9.21
C ALA A 563 1.01 54.06 -9.08
N ALA A 564 1.24 55.09 -9.86
CA ALA A 564 2.45 55.86 -9.75
C ALA A 564 2.50 56.58 -8.38
N PRO A 565 3.64 56.57 -7.68
CA PRO A 565 3.76 57.34 -6.47
C PRO A 565 3.51 58.85 -6.75
N SER A 566 2.77 59.52 -5.87
CA SER A 566 2.53 60.94 -6.00
C SER A 566 3.86 61.72 -6.00
N LYS A 567 3.95 62.76 -6.83
CA LYS A 567 5.07 63.69 -6.86
C LYS A 567 5.01 64.71 -5.72
N PHE A 568 3.91 64.77 -5.00
CA PHE A 568 3.68 65.73 -3.93
C PHE A 568 3.82 65.02 -2.56
N PRO A 569 4.42 65.74 -1.55
CA PRO A 569 4.58 65.14 -0.22
C PRO A 569 3.23 64.93 0.46
N GLY A 570 3.10 63.77 1.16
CA GLY A 570 1.93 63.46 1.97
C GLY A 570 1.94 64.19 3.33
N ILE A 571 0.78 64.23 3.97
CA ILE A 571 0.60 64.72 5.34
C ILE A 571 0.28 63.53 6.24
N ASP A 572 1.11 63.31 7.27
CA ASP A 572 0.85 62.33 8.32
C ASP A 572 0.17 63.03 9.51
N ILE A 573 -0.93 62.45 9.98
CA ILE A 573 -1.64 62.89 11.17
C ILE A 573 -1.82 61.72 12.11
N ASP A 574 -1.29 61.86 13.33
CA ASP A 574 -1.42 60.87 14.39
C ASP A 574 -2.60 61.27 15.30
N LEU A 575 -3.55 60.33 15.45
CA LEU A 575 -4.64 60.47 16.40
C LEU A 575 -4.52 59.39 17.46
N THR A 576 -4.71 59.79 18.72
CA THR A 576 -4.73 58.84 19.83
C THR A 576 -6.17 58.74 20.35
N PHE A 577 -6.73 57.54 20.31
CA PHE A 577 -8.09 57.25 20.77
C PHE A 577 -8.03 56.54 22.12
N THR A 578 -8.90 56.90 23.04
CA THR A 578 -9.09 56.17 24.29
C THR A 578 -10.31 55.25 24.13
N ALA A 579 -10.11 53.94 24.18
CA ALA A 579 -11.10 52.92 24.06
C ALA A 579 -11.10 52.02 25.31
N ALA A 580 -12.24 51.42 25.66
CA ALA A 580 -12.31 50.42 26.71
C ALA A 580 -11.46 49.20 26.35
N MET A 581 -10.98 48.44 27.35
CA MET A 581 -10.03 47.31 27.16
C MET A 581 -10.57 46.22 26.26
N ASP A 582 -11.88 46.03 26.20
CA ASP A 582 -12.60 45.04 25.43
C ASP A 582 -12.98 45.46 24.00
N VAL A 583 -12.75 46.73 23.63
CA VAL A 583 -13.01 47.22 22.28
C VAL A 583 -11.91 46.71 21.31
N PRO A 584 -12.26 45.89 20.33
CA PRO A 584 -11.29 45.40 19.35
C PRO A 584 -10.87 46.49 18.38
N TYR A 585 -9.59 46.44 17.95
CA TYR A 585 -9.05 47.42 16.95
C TYR A 585 -9.87 47.47 15.65
N ALA A 586 -10.46 46.31 15.26
CA ALA A 586 -11.32 46.24 14.07
C ALA A 586 -12.55 47.16 14.16
N GLU A 587 -13.05 47.42 15.36
CA GLU A 587 -14.17 48.33 15.56
C GLU A 587 -13.78 49.81 15.36
N LEU A 588 -12.56 50.17 15.78
CA LEU A 588 -11.98 51.49 15.44
C LEU A 588 -11.74 51.57 13.93
N GLU A 589 -11.18 50.52 13.33
CA GLU A 589 -10.87 50.49 11.91
C GLU A 589 -12.12 50.63 11.03
N ALA A 590 -13.25 50.00 11.43
CA ALA A 590 -14.52 50.12 10.72
C ALA A 590 -15.03 51.58 10.61
N ALA A 591 -14.72 52.41 11.59
CA ALA A 591 -15.17 53.79 11.59
C ALA A 591 -14.57 54.62 10.43
N TRP A 592 -13.28 54.53 10.17
CA TRP A 592 -12.68 55.26 9.04
C TRP A 592 -12.78 54.53 7.71
N LYS A 593 -12.91 53.23 7.69
CA LYS A 593 -13.19 52.47 6.45
C LYS A 593 -14.58 52.75 5.86
N ALA A 594 -15.52 53.13 6.70
CA ALA A 594 -16.87 53.51 6.27
C ALA A 594 -16.95 54.94 5.68
N LEU A 595 -15.88 55.74 5.83
CA LEU A 595 -15.80 57.12 5.35
C LEU A 595 -15.09 57.18 4.01
N GLU A 596 -15.71 57.76 3.00
CA GLU A 596 -15.04 58.03 1.71
C GLU A 596 -14.10 59.23 1.87
N CYS A 597 -12.81 59.05 1.61
CA CYS A 597 -11.83 60.10 1.56
C CYS A 597 -10.88 59.92 0.37
N GLU A 598 -11.00 60.82 -0.57
CA GLU A 598 -10.21 60.82 -1.81
C GLU A 598 -8.69 60.87 -1.55
N PHE A 599 -8.27 61.52 -0.46
CA PHE A 599 -6.85 61.77 -0.17
C PHE A 599 -6.22 60.76 0.78
N LEU A 600 -7.00 59.81 1.36
CA LEU A 600 -6.46 58.82 2.30
C LEU A 600 -5.65 57.74 1.59
N ALA A 601 -4.33 57.85 1.66
CA ALA A 601 -3.41 56.90 1.03
C ALA A 601 -3.03 55.71 1.94
N GLY A 602 -3.13 55.87 3.26
CA GLY A 602 -2.78 54.81 4.19
C GLY A 602 -3.18 55.06 5.63
N VAL A 603 -3.43 53.97 6.35
CA VAL A 603 -3.67 53.99 7.80
C VAL A 603 -2.74 52.99 8.45
N ARG A 604 -2.06 53.42 9.53
CA ARG A 604 -1.12 52.59 10.27
C ARG A 604 -1.30 52.72 11.76
N LEU A 605 -1.45 51.56 12.45
CA LEU A 605 -1.36 51.51 13.92
C LEU A 605 0.06 51.89 14.35
N VAL A 606 0.21 52.92 15.15
CA VAL A 606 1.48 53.38 15.68
C VAL A 606 1.82 52.68 16.99
N GLY A 607 0.83 52.57 17.88
CA GLY A 607 1.01 51.89 19.15
C GLY A 607 -0.27 51.81 19.97
N ILE A 608 -0.27 50.91 20.93
CA ILE A 608 -1.31 50.76 21.95
C ILE A 608 -0.64 50.89 23.31
N TYR A 609 -1.15 51.78 24.13
CA TYR A 609 -0.70 51.96 25.51
C TYR A 609 -1.83 51.68 26.47
N GLU A 610 -1.63 50.70 27.34
CA GLU A 610 -2.60 50.33 28.38
C GLU A 610 -2.52 51.32 29.55
N SER A 611 -3.63 51.94 29.91
CA SER A 611 -3.71 52.92 30.99
C SER A 611 -4.93 52.66 31.86
N GLY A 612 -4.75 51.93 32.98
CA GLY A 612 -5.85 51.57 33.86
C GLY A 612 -6.86 50.65 33.16
N ASP A 613 -8.13 51.08 33.10
CA ASP A 613 -9.21 50.30 32.48
C ASP A 613 -9.44 50.60 31.00
N SER A 614 -8.48 51.32 30.34
CA SER A 614 -8.62 51.73 28.95
C SER A 614 -7.32 51.60 28.17
N ASN A 615 -7.45 51.45 26.87
CA ASN A 615 -6.36 51.45 25.90
C ASN A 615 -6.27 52.82 25.21
N ALA A 616 -5.07 53.40 25.17
CA ALA A 616 -4.75 54.53 24.30
C ALA A 616 -4.19 54.01 22.98
N VAL A 617 -4.96 54.04 21.92
CA VAL A 617 -4.61 53.53 20.59
C VAL A 617 -4.20 54.65 19.69
N THR A 618 -2.96 54.71 19.25
CA THR A 618 -2.43 55.77 18.33
C THR A 618 -2.39 55.22 16.90
N VAL A 619 -3.09 55.91 16.02
CA VAL A 619 -3.20 55.55 14.60
C VAL A 619 -2.71 56.71 13.76
N ARG A 620 -1.86 56.43 12.77
CA ARG A 620 -1.39 57.37 11.77
C ARG A 620 -2.25 57.27 10.52
N PHE A 621 -2.74 58.42 10.07
CA PHE A 621 -3.45 58.58 8.81
C PHE A 621 -2.53 59.38 7.87
N THR A 622 -2.23 58.79 6.70
CA THR A 622 -1.41 59.40 5.66
C THR A 622 -2.31 59.88 4.52
N PHE A 623 -2.30 61.16 4.24
CA PHE A 623 -3.05 61.78 3.16
C PHE A 623 -2.12 62.24 2.04
N VAL A 624 -2.49 61.93 0.78
CA VAL A 624 -1.71 62.26 -0.41
C VAL A 624 -2.64 62.68 -1.53
N SER A 625 -2.24 63.68 -2.32
CA SER A 625 -2.92 64.05 -3.57
C SER A 625 -1.97 63.86 -4.74
N GLU A 626 -2.50 63.48 -5.88
CA GLU A 626 -1.72 63.38 -7.14
C GLU A 626 -1.55 64.73 -7.85
N GLU A 627 -2.35 65.70 -7.48
CA GLU A 627 -2.43 67.00 -8.19
C GLU A 627 -1.67 68.11 -7.48
N LYS A 628 -1.58 68.12 -6.13
CA LYS A 628 -1.01 69.20 -5.33
C LYS A 628 -0.51 68.73 -3.97
N THR A 629 0.33 69.58 -3.33
CA THR A 629 0.61 69.39 -1.91
C THR A 629 -0.61 69.76 -1.08
N LEU A 630 -1.10 68.83 -0.25
CA LEU A 630 -2.23 69.10 0.61
C LEU A 630 -1.90 70.00 1.76
N THR A 631 -2.88 70.81 2.17
CA THR A 631 -2.82 71.61 3.40
C THR A 631 -3.55 70.90 4.53
N ARG A 632 -3.22 71.22 5.78
CA ARG A 632 -3.90 70.68 6.95
C ARG A 632 -5.40 70.99 6.93
N ALA A 633 -5.81 72.17 6.43
CA ALA A 633 -7.21 72.52 6.33
C ALA A 633 -8.03 71.65 5.39
N GLU A 634 -7.42 71.08 4.34
CA GLU A 634 -8.09 70.17 3.38
C GLU A 634 -8.34 68.78 3.93
N VAL A 635 -7.53 68.32 4.88
CA VAL A 635 -7.67 67.00 5.50
C VAL A 635 -8.43 67.03 6.82
N THR A 636 -8.57 68.22 7.45
CA THR A 636 -9.30 68.43 8.72
C THR A 636 -10.75 67.90 8.69
N PRO A 637 -11.57 68.15 7.64
CA PRO A 637 -12.94 67.66 7.61
C PRO A 637 -13.07 66.16 7.70
N TYR A 638 -12.08 65.40 7.10
CA TYR A 638 -12.07 63.99 7.19
C TYR A 638 -11.66 63.48 8.60
N ILE A 639 -10.68 64.16 9.21
CA ILE A 639 -10.30 63.89 10.60
C ILE A 639 -11.45 64.15 11.56
N ASP A 640 -12.21 65.23 11.39
CA ASP A 640 -13.38 65.55 12.19
C ASP A 640 -14.48 64.49 12.02
N ALA A 641 -14.66 63.96 10.80
CA ALA A 641 -15.59 62.86 10.53
C ALA A 641 -15.20 61.55 11.23
N ILE A 642 -13.89 61.21 11.22
CA ILE A 642 -13.38 60.03 11.96
C ILE A 642 -13.64 60.19 13.46
N VAL A 643 -13.32 61.38 14.00
CA VAL A 643 -13.51 61.68 15.42
C VAL A 643 -14.99 61.56 15.79
N ALA A 644 -15.89 62.14 14.99
CA ALA A 644 -17.32 62.07 15.23
C ALA A 644 -17.87 60.61 15.19
N ALA A 645 -17.45 59.85 14.19
CA ALA A 645 -17.84 58.43 14.05
C ALA A 645 -17.39 57.54 15.23
N LEU A 646 -16.23 57.86 15.82
CA LEU A 646 -15.72 57.11 17.00
C LEU A 646 -16.35 57.62 18.30
N ASP A 647 -16.66 58.92 18.41
CA ASP A 647 -17.30 59.50 19.60
C ASP A 647 -18.74 58.97 19.75
N GLU A 648 -19.46 58.72 18.65
CA GLU A 648 -20.78 58.05 18.65
C GLU A 648 -20.72 56.66 19.27
N LYS A 649 -19.54 55.99 19.20
CA LYS A 649 -19.28 54.69 19.80
C LYS A 649 -18.66 54.78 21.21
N GLY A 650 -18.57 55.99 21.78
CA GLY A 650 -18.00 56.22 23.10
C GLY A 650 -16.46 56.20 23.13
N ILE A 651 -15.80 56.17 21.95
CA ILE A 651 -14.35 56.14 21.80
C ILE A 651 -13.88 57.59 21.58
N ARG A 652 -13.17 58.17 22.56
CA ARG A 652 -12.80 59.56 22.53
C ARG A 652 -11.38 59.79 22.06
N VAL A 653 -11.15 60.85 21.28
CA VAL A 653 -9.81 61.34 20.95
C VAL A 653 -9.20 61.92 22.19
N ARG A 654 -7.96 61.55 22.49
CA ARG A 654 -7.19 62.14 23.56
C ARG A 654 -6.65 63.49 23.07
N THR A 655 -7.25 64.57 23.49
CA THR A 655 -6.71 65.90 23.32
C THR A 655 -5.46 66.03 24.20
N GLN A 656 -4.35 66.49 23.61
CA GLN A 656 -3.12 66.78 24.37
C GLN A 656 -3.32 67.84 25.44
#